data_4a1820490017bcbe61d89913a72f9404
#
_entry.id   4a1820490017bcbe61d89913a72f9404
#
_cell.length_a   1.000
_cell.length_b   1.000
_cell.length_c   1.000
_cell.angle_alpha   90.00
_cell.angle_beta   90.00
_cell.angle_gamma   90.00
#
_symmetry.space_group_name_H-M   'P 1'
#
loop_
_entity.id
_entity.type
_entity.pdbx_description
1 polymer ?
#
loop_
_entity_poly.entity_id
_entity_poly.type
_entity_poly.pdbx_seq_one_letter_code
_entity_poly.pdbx_strand_id
1 'polypeptide(L)'
;MSALPSAHHCAAVLRQLCSESAAAPGRRRLKELHCLVFKTSVTASSDPFVFNTLITLYGRCGLLRHARRVFDGIPHRNLFSWNAILSAYSKSSSLPEMEDIFRCMPSRDGISWNALISGYASSRESGRAVEAYKLMLREGCLKPNRITFSTMLTLCSAWPSSTVGRQVHGQIVRSGFGGYPFVGSPLVDMYAKVGLIIDAKQVFEEMPVKNVVMYNTVITGLLRRSMVDDAKNLFQEMPERDSISWTTLITGLTQNGLEEEALGFFREMRLHGVAMDQYTFGSILTACGSLSALEQGKKIHAHIIRTCQEDNVFVGSALVDMYSKCERVKHAEAVFRRMSSKNVVSWTAMLVGYGQNGLSEEAVRVFCEMQREGVEPDDFTLGSVISSCANLASLEEGAQLHCLALASGLTSFVTVSNAIITLYGKCGSIEDSQRLFDEMGIRDQVSWTALVTGYAQFGKAKETMLLFERMLSDGVKPDGVTFIGVLSACSRAGLVEKGRELFSSMPKYGVSPVADHYTCMIDLFSRAGKLKEAENFIKQMPGQPDVIGWATMLSSCRIHGNLEIGKWAADSLMRLEPQNPASYVLLANMYASRGEWAEVAELRRRMRTRRVRKEPGCSWIKHSSRVHIFSADDRSSPHSDQIYAKLAWLNQKMVEEGYSPDTSSVLHNLEESEKVQMLSHHSEKLAIAFGLIFVADGLPIRVVKNLRVCVDCHSATKYISKITGREILVRDTVRFHLFKDGACSCGDFW
;
A
#
# COMPACT_ATOMS: atom_id res chain seq x y z
N MET A 1 -5.02 44.73 57.36
CA MET A 1 -6.16 43.79 57.24
C MET A 1 -6.93 44.19 55.98
N SER A 2 -6.69 43.60 54.87
CA SER A 2 -7.45 43.85 53.62
C SER A 2 -8.86 43.25 53.81
N ALA A 3 -9.89 44.08 53.60
CA ALA A 3 -11.29 43.66 53.73
C ALA A 3 -11.56 42.45 52.80
N LEU A 4 -12.17 41.41 53.36
CA LEU A 4 -12.60 40.23 52.59
C LEU A 4 -13.59 40.70 51.50
N PRO A 5 -13.44 40.26 50.23
CA PRO A 5 -14.34 40.66 49.15
C PRO A 5 -15.78 40.21 49.46
N SER A 6 -16.74 41.08 49.13
CA SER A 6 -18.16 40.79 49.39
C SER A 6 -18.67 39.61 48.57
N ALA A 7 -19.73 38.93 49.02
CA ALA A 7 -20.38 37.82 48.28
C ALA A 7 -20.76 38.19 46.84
N HIS A 8 -21.17 39.45 46.62
CA HIS A 8 -21.45 40.00 45.30
C HIS A 8 -20.20 40.07 44.41
N HIS A 9 -19.04 40.40 44.99
CA HIS A 9 -17.76 40.41 44.21
C HIS A 9 -17.34 39.01 43.81
N CYS A 10 -17.40 38.02 44.67
CA CYS A 10 -17.14 36.62 44.36
C CYS A 10 -18.07 36.08 43.24
N ALA A 11 -19.38 36.40 43.33
CA ALA A 11 -20.35 36.00 42.32
C ALA A 11 -20.06 36.68 40.94
N ALA A 12 -19.63 37.95 40.95
CA ALA A 12 -19.28 38.68 39.74
C ALA A 12 -18.03 38.07 39.07
N VAL A 13 -16.97 37.78 39.81
CA VAL A 13 -15.74 37.12 39.30
C VAL A 13 -16.05 35.73 38.77
N LEU A 14 -16.90 34.95 39.42
CA LEU A 14 -17.34 33.64 38.96
C LEU A 14 -18.14 33.73 37.65
N ARG A 15 -19.02 34.73 37.51
CA ARG A 15 -19.75 35.01 36.24
C ARG A 15 -18.79 35.35 35.12
N GLN A 16 -17.82 36.21 35.38
CA GLN A 16 -16.80 36.59 34.40
C GLN A 16 -15.99 35.37 33.92
N LEU A 17 -15.56 34.50 34.85
CA LEU A 17 -14.84 33.24 34.48
C LEU A 17 -15.72 32.24 33.72
N CYS A 18 -17.03 32.28 33.88
CA CYS A 18 -17.96 31.48 33.09
C CYS A 18 -18.19 32.06 31.69
N SER A 19 -18.11 33.39 31.55
CA SER A 19 -18.33 34.10 30.27
C SER A 19 -17.06 34.18 29.40
N GLU A 20 -15.86 34.05 29.97
CA GLU A 20 -14.60 33.91 29.21
C GLU A 20 -14.57 32.54 28.52
N SER A 21 -14.91 32.53 27.25
CA SER A 21 -15.50 31.39 26.55
C SER A 21 -14.55 30.32 26.04
N ALA A 22 -13.24 30.31 26.29
CA ALA A 22 -12.37 29.34 25.61
C ALA A 22 -11.27 28.70 26.48
N ALA A 23 -10.81 29.28 27.56
CA ALA A 23 -9.76 28.67 28.38
C ALA A 23 -10.31 28.29 29.77
N ALA A 24 -10.12 27.01 30.16
CA ALA A 24 -10.39 26.59 31.54
C ALA A 24 -9.53 27.46 32.49
N PRO A 25 -10.10 28.09 33.53
CA PRO A 25 -9.34 28.90 34.47
C PRO A 25 -8.24 28.05 35.08
N GLY A 26 -7.04 28.62 35.28
CA GLY A 26 -5.92 27.87 35.84
C GLY A 26 -6.34 27.16 37.12
N ARG A 27 -6.06 25.86 37.24
CA ARG A 27 -6.47 24.97 38.36
C ARG A 27 -6.17 25.57 39.73
N ARG A 28 -5.11 26.34 39.85
CA ARG A 28 -4.70 27.03 41.09
C ARG A 28 -5.66 28.18 41.43
N ARG A 29 -5.98 29.02 40.46
CA ARG A 29 -6.88 30.19 40.64
C ARG A 29 -8.30 29.75 41.01
N LEU A 30 -8.78 28.64 40.46
CA LEU A 30 -10.08 28.07 40.81
C LEU A 30 -10.14 27.57 42.27
N LYS A 31 -9.06 26.93 42.77
CA LYS A 31 -8.94 26.49 44.15
C LYS A 31 -8.86 27.69 45.12
N GLU A 32 -8.13 28.73 44.76
CA GLU A 32 -8.03 29.97 45.54
C GLU A 32 -9.40 30.66 45.65
N LEU A 33 -10.16 30.75 44.54
CA LEU A 33 -11.54 31.28 44.55
C LEU A 33 -12.47 30.42 45.39
N HIS A 34 -12.38 29.10 45.33
CA HIS A 34 -13.17 28.21 46.18
C HIS A 34 -12.87 28.42 47.66
N CYS A 35 -11.61 28.56 48.05
CA CYS A 35 -11.23 28.89 49.43
C CYS A 35 -11.76 30.28 49.88
N LEU A 36 -11.76 31.27 48.97
CA LEU A 36 -12.33 32.59 49.26
C LEU A 36 -13.83 32.54 49.47
N VAL A 37 -14.56 31.83 48.62
CA VAL A 37 -16.02 31.61 48.78
C VAL A 37 -16.32 30.93 50.12
N PHE A 38 -15.51 29.99 50.54
CA PHE A 38 -15.67 29.30 51.82
C PHE A 38 -15.40 30.21 53.04
N LYS A 39 -14.41 31.13 52.95
CA LYS A 39 -14.01 32.04 54.00
C LYS A 39 -14.95 33.25 54.17
N THR A 40 -15.65 33.65 53.10
CA THR A 40 -16.51 34.84 53.10
C THR A 40 -17.91 34.59 53.65
N SER A 41 -18.15 33.46 54.32
CA SER A 41 -19.46 33.08 54.90
C SER A 41 -20.62 33.07 53.90
N VAL A 42 -20.33 33.02 52.60
CA VAL A 42 -21.34 32.84 51.52
C VAL A 42 -22.07 31.50 51.69
N THR A 43 -21.48 30.59 52.48
CA THR A 43 -22.11 29.32 52.92
C THR A 43 -23.32 29.53 53.84
N ALA A 44 -23.42 30.65 54.50
CA ALA A 44 -24.58 30.96 55.38
C ALA A 44 -25.81 31.53 54.66
N SER A 45 -25.62 32.14 53.47
CA SER A 45 -26.70 32.49 52.54
C SER A 45 -26.67 31.44 51.41
N SER A 46 -27.50 30.43 51.53
CA SER A 46 -27.66 29.27 50.64
C SER A 46 -28.02 29.63 49.18
N ASP A 47 -27.17 30.42 48.52
CA ASP A 47 -27.35 30.71 47.08
C ASP A 47 -26.80 29.55 46.23
N PRO A 48 -27.66 28.68 45.69
CA PRO A 48 -27.26 27.56 44.87
C PRO A 48 -26.45 27.97 43.62
N PHE A 49 -26.57 29.22 43.20
CA PHE A 49 -25.88 29.73 42.01
C PHE A 49 -24.35 29.64 42.11
N VAL A 50 -23.78 30.03 43.23
CA VAL A 50 -22.32 30.02 43.45
C VAL A 50 -21.78 28.60 43.43
N PHE A 51 -22.47 27.67 44.10
CA PHE A 51 -22.07 26.26 44.10
C PHE A 51 -22.20 25.61 42.73
N ASN A 52 -23.30 25.86 42.01
CA ASN A 52 -23.52 25.36 40.66
C ASN A 52 -22.45 25.86 39.69
N THR A 53 -22.02 27.13 39.82
CA THR A 53 -20.95 27.72 39.05
C THR A 53 -19.60 27.06 39.35
N LEU A 54 -19.28 26.81 40.63
CA LEU A 54 -18.06 26.08 41.02
C LEU A 54 -18.06 24.66 40.52
N ILE A 55 -19.17 23.92 40.55
CA ILE A 55 -19.30 22.58 39.99
C ILE A 55 -18.98 22.59 38.48
N THR A 56 -19.58 23.54 37.76
CA THR A 56 -19.37 23.70 36.30
C THR A 56 -17.92 24.01 35.99
N LEU A 57 -17.27 24.92 36.72
CA LEU A 57 -15.86 25.27 36.52
C LEU A 57 -14.92 24.11 36.87
N TYR A 58 -15.15 23.38 37.96
CA TYR A 58 -14.39 22.19 38.29
C TYR A 58 -14.55 21.09 37.22
N GLY A 59 -15.77 20.92 36.71
CA GLY A 59 -16.03 20.00 35.59
C GLY A 59 -15.25 20.38 34.32
N ARG A 60 -15.22 21.68 33.96
CA ARG A 60 -14.41 22.16 32.81
C ARG A 60 -12.91 21.92 33.00
N CYS A 61 -12.41 21.99 34.23
CA CYS A 61 -11.00 21.73 34.56
C CYS A 61 -10.67 20.24 34.74
N GLY A 62 -11.63 19.32 34.59
CA GLY A 62 -11.46 17.89 34.81
C GLY A 62 -11.24 17.49 36.28
N LEU A 63 -11.56 18.39 37.24
CA LEU A 63 -11.37 18.15 38.67
C LEU A 63 -12.64 17.57 39.30
N LEU A 64 -13.10 16.42 38.84
CA LEU A 64 -14.37 15.78 39.20
C LEU A 64 -14.53 15.53 40.70
N ARG A 65 -13.48 15.11 41.41
CA ARG A 65 -13.50 14.89 42.85
C ARG A 65 -13.84 16.18 43.62
N HIS A 66 -13.37 17.32 43.13
CA HIS A 66 -13.71 18.61 43.74
C HIS A 66 -15.14 19.02 43.38
N ALA A 67 -15.57 18.82 42.13
CA ALA A 67 -16.96 19.06 41.75
C ALA A 67 -17.93 18.23 42.58
N ARG A 68 -17.64 16.97 42.85
CA ARG A 68 -18.43 16.07 43.67
C ARG A 68 -18.51 16.56 45.12
N ARG A 69 -17.37 16.93 45.74
CA ARG A 69 -17.36 17.46 47.11
C ARG A 69 -18.19 18.74 47.25
N VAL A 70 -18.13 19.64 46.26
CA VAL A 70 -18.97 20.85 46.27
C VAL A 70 -20.45 20.48 46.17
N PHE A 71 -20.79 19.55 45.27
CA PHE A 71 -22.15 19.06 45.10
C PHE A 71 -22.68 18.39 46.37
N ASP A 72 -21.89 17.54 47.01
CA ASP A 72 -22.30 16.85 48.25
C ASP A 72 -22.48 17.82 49.42
N GLY A 73 -21.76 18.94 49.43
CA GLY A 73 -21.88 20.01 50.42
C GLY A 73 -23.10 20.95 50.26
N ILE A 74 -23.91 20.79 49.21
CA ILE A 74 -25.11 21.62 48.99
C ILE A 74 -26.28 21.08 49.87
N PRO A 75 -26.81 21.86 50.83
CA PRO A 75 -27.90 21.38 51.70
C PRO A 75 -29.21 21.14 50.95
N HIS A 76 -29.60 22.09 50.10
CA HIS A 76 -30.80 22.00 49.26
C HIS A 76 -30.41 22.02 47.76
N ARG A 77 -30.33 20.84 47.18
CA ARG A 77 -29.98 20.65 45.78
C ARG A 77 -31.18 20.92 44.88
N ASN A 78 -31.05 21.89 43.99
CA ASN A 78 -32.04 22.13 42.96
C ASN A 78 -31.71 21.39 41.67
N LEU A 79 -32.60 21.40 40.68
CA LEU A 79 -32.41 20.73 39.39
C LEU A 79 -31.15 21.21 38.67
N PHE A 80 -30.79 22.50 38.78
CA PHE A 80 -29.56 23.04 38.21
C PHE A 80 -28.30 22.45 38.85
N SER A 81 -28.31 22.18 40.17
CA SER A 81 -27.19 21.52 40.85
C SER A 81 -26.96 20.11 40.33
N TRP A 82 -28.03 19.35 40.17
CA TRP A 82 -27.98 18.01 39.59
C TRP A 82 -27.51 18.02 38.14
N ASN A 83 -28.03 18.93 37.30
CA ASN A 83 -27.60 19.06 35.89
C ASN A 83 -26.15 19.51 35.76
N ALA A 84 -25.65 20.37 36.66
CA ALA A 84 -24.25 20.81 36.63
C ALA A 84 -23.28 19.65 36.89
N ILE A 85 -23.54 18.84 37.92
CA ILE A 85 -22.67 17.69 38.22
C ILE A 85 -22.81 16.58 37.17
N LEU A 86 -24.02 16.32 36.67
CA LEU A 86 -24.28 15.35 35.60
C LEU A 86 -23.51 15.73 34.32
N SER A 87 -23.56 17.01 33.93
CA SER A 87 -22.83 17.53 32.78
C SER A 87 -21.31 17.46 32.97
N ALA A 88 -20.81 17.61 34.20
CA ALA A 88 -19.40 17.46 34.50
C ALA A 88 -18.92 16.00 34.29
N TYR A 89 -19.67 15.01 34.75
CA TYR A 89 -19.37 13.59 34.54
C TYR A 89 -19.56 13.16 33.09
N SER A 90 -20.60 13.65 32.41
CA SER A 90 -20.84 13.40 30.97
C SER A 90 -19.66 13.81 30.12
N LYS A 91 -19.07 15.00 30.33
CA LYS A 91 -17.92 15.50 29.56
C LYS A 91 -16.60 14.77 29.83
N SER A 92 -16.48 14.10 30.95
CA SER A 92 -15.30 13.36 31.37
C SER A 92 -15.39 11.85 31.11
N SER A 93 -16.48 11.41 30.51
CA SER A 93 -16.72 9.99 30.16
C SER A 93 -16.72 9.05 31.40
N SER A 94 -17.01 9.57 32.60
CA SER A 94 -17.16 8.78 33.81
C SER A 94 -18.57 8.19 33.91
N LEU A 95 -18.81 7.09 33.18
CA LEU A 95 -20.14 6.50 33.02
C LEU A 95 -20.80 6.03 34.33
N PRO A 96 -20.11 5.29 35.25
CA PRO A 96 -20.76 4.80 36.47
C PRO A 96 -21.28 5.92 37.35
N GLU A 97 -20.47 6.95 37.56
CA GLU A 97 -20.85 8.10 38.39
C GLU A 97 -21.96 8.93 37.72
N MET A 98 -21.91 9.03 36.38
CA MET A 98 -22.97 9.73 35.62
C MET A 98 -24.31 9.00 35.75
N GLU A 99 -24.34 7.68 35.64
CA GLU A 99 -25.54 6.86 35.81
C GLU A 99 -26.08 6.93 37.22
N ASP A 100 -25.23 6.89 38.25
CA ASP A 100 -25.63 7.00 39.65
C ASP A 100 -26.26 8.36 39.95
N ILE A 101 -25.62 9.44 39.46
CA ILE A 101 -26.21 10.79 39.61
C ILE A 101 -27.58 10.86 38.94
N PHE A 102 -27.68 10.39 37.69
CA PHE A 102 -28.93 10.42 36.93
C PHE A 102 -30.04 9.59 37.63
N ARG A 103 -29.68 8.45 38.20
CA ARG A 103 -30.60 7.58 38.93
C ARG A 103 -31.10 8.22 40.23
N CYS A 104 -30.22 8.95 40.95
CA CYS A 104 -30.52 9.62 42.20
C CYS A 104 -31.28 10.94 42.02
N MET A 105 -31.45 11.46 40.80
CA MET A 105 -32.18 12.72 40.54
C MET A 105 -33.67 12.61 40.92
N PRO A 106 -34.19 13.52 41.76
CA PRO A 106 -35.62 13.54 42.15
C PRO A 106 -36.56 13.84 40.98
N SER A 107 -36.10 14.69 40.05
CA SER A 107 -36.82 15.07 38.83
C SER A 107 -35.83 15.22 37.69
N ARG A 108 -36.24 14.96 36.46
CA ARG A 108 -35.41 15.01 35.27
C ARG A 108 -36.05 15.95 34.26
N ASP A 109 -35.24 16.77 33.63
CA ASP A 109 -35.64 17.68 32.56
C ASP A 109 -34.91 17.34 31.25
N GLY A 110 -35.18 18.10 30.19
CA GLY A 110 -34.49 17.89 28.88
C GLY A 110 -32.99 18.08 28.94
N ILE A 111 -32.45 18.85 29.89
CA ILE A 111 -31.02 19.07 30.09
C ILE A 111 -30.41 17.82 30.71
N SER A 112 -31.05 17.20 31.69
CA SER A 112 -30.62 15.94 32.31
C SER A 112 -30.49 14.80 31.29
N TRP A 113 -31.53 14.63 30.46
CA TRP A 113 -31.52 13.62 29.38
C TRP A 113 -30.48 13.91 28.34
N ASN A 114 -30.33 15.17 27.91
CA ASN A 114 -29.28 15.52 26.96
C ASN A 114 -27.86 15.26 27.48
N ALA A 115 -27.64 15.54 28.78
CA ALA A 115 -26.36 15.26 29.42
C ALA A 115 -26.08 13.74 29.47
N LEU A 116 -27.08 12.91 29.79
CA LEU A 116 -26.96 11.46 29.79
C LEU A 116 -26.66 10.90 28.38
N ILE A 117 -27.47 11.30 27.40
CA ILE A 117 -27.31 10.86 25.99
C ILE A 117 -25.94 11.30 25.45
N SER A 118 -25.52 12.54 25.73
CA SER A 118 -24.22 13.06 25.33
C SER A 118 -23.06 12.32 25.99
N GLY A 119 -23.19 11.93 27.25
CA GLY A 119 -22.18 11.14 27.95
C GLY A 119 -22.00 9.75 27.36
N TYR A 120 -23.08 9.04 27.05
CA TYR A 120 -23.02 7.76 26.34
C TYR A 120 -22.43 7.91 24.96
N ALA A 121 -22.83 8.95 24.22
CA ALA A 121 -22.29 9.22 22.88
C ALA A 121 -20.77 9.48 22.92
N SER A 122 -20.29 10.27 23.86
CA SER A 122 -18.86 10.58 24.03
C SER A 122 -18.03 9.35 24.42
N SER A 123 -18.65 8.42 25.16
CA SER A 123 -18.02 7.16 25.59
C SER A 123 -18.16 6.02 24.58
N ARG A 124 -18.71 6.28 23.38
CA ARG A 124 -18.98 5.31 22.32
C ARG A 124 -19.97 4.19 22.70
N GLU A 125 -20.78 4.39 23.73
CA GLU A 125 -21.83 3.48 24.16
C GLU A 125 -23.13 3.74 23.39
N SER A 126 -23.09 3.54 22.08
CA SER A 126 -24.16 3.94 21.15
C SER A 126 -25.49 3.25 21.46
N GLY A 127 -25.50 1.99 21.86
CA GLY A 127 -26.70 1.26 22.24
C GLY A 127 -27.39 1.87 23.44
N ARG A 128 -26.64 2.25 24.48
CA ARG A 128 -27.17 2.90 25.72
C ARG A 128 -27.67 4.30 25.42
N ALA A 129 -27.02 5.05 24.54
CA ALA A 129 -27.51 6.37 24.13
C ALA A 129 -28.87 6.29 23.43
N VAL A 130 -29.05 5.33 22.53
CA VAL A 130 -30.34 5.08 21.85
C VAL A 130 -31.43 4.64 22.86
N GLU A 131 -31.06 3.81 23.81
CA GLU A 131 -31.99 3.38 24.87
C GLU A 131 -32.42 4.55 25.74
N ALA A 132 -31.48 5.39 26.18
CA ALA A 132 -31.77 6.61 26.92
C ALA A 132 -32.70 7.55 26.13
N TYR A 133 -32.46 7.71 24.84
CA TYR A 133 -33.34 8.51 23.97
C TYR A 133 -34.76 7.92 23.88
N LYS A 134 -34.89 6.59 23.73
CA LYS A 134 -36.21 5.93 23.76
C LYS A 134 -36.94 6.08 25.11
N LEU A 135 -36.22 6.01 26.21
CA LEU A 135 -36.76 6.22 27.52
C LEU A 135 -37.26 7.66 27.68
N MET A 136 -36.45 8.65 27.26
CA MET A 136 -36.90 10.07 27.27
C MET A 136 -38.21 10.26 26.48
N LEU A 137 -38.37 9.59 25.34
CA LEU A 137 -39.59 9.66 24.53
C LEU A 137 -40.81 8.98 25.24
N ARG A 138 -40.56 7.89 26.00
CA ARG A 138 -41.62 7.15 26.71
C ARG A 138 -42.11 7.84 27.95
N GLU A 139 -41.27 8.60 28.68
CA GLU A 139 -41.67 9.37 29.86
C GLU A 139 -42.70 10.49 29.52
N GLY A 140 -43.00 10.71 28.22
CA GLY A 140 -44.17 11.41 27.69
C GLY A 140 -44.26 12.93 27.94
N CYS A 141 -43.61 13.45 28.97
CA CYS A 141 -43.66 14.85 29.38
C CYS A 141 -42.58 15.73 28.73
N LEU A 142 -41.56 15.12 28.13
CA LEU A 142 -40.40 15.84 27.64
C LEU A 142 -40.26 15.64 26.11
N LYS A 143 -40.37 16.74 25.36
CA LYS A 143 -40.14 16.72 23.94
C LYS A 143 -38.63 16.92 23.67
N PRO A 144 -38.03 16.09 22.72
CA PRO A 144 -36.68 16.33 22.25
C PRO A 144 -36.51 17.75 21.71
N ASN A 145 -35.42 18.37 22.02
CA ASN A 145 -35.08 19.69 21.50
C ASN A 145 -33.96 19.62 20.47
N ARG A 146 -33.59 20.77 19.92
CA ARG A 146 -32.52 20.87 18.88
C ARG A 146 -31.20 20.26 19.33
N ILE A 147 -30.85 20.31 20.62
CA ILE A 147 -29.61 19.72 21.17
C ILE A 147 -29.73 18.19 21.18
N THR A 148 -30.87 17.65 21.65
CA THR A 148 -31.15 16.21 21.63
C THR A 148 -31.00 15.64 20.22
N PHE A 149 -31.65 16.29 19.25
CA PHE A 149 -31.57 15.84 17.84
C PHE A 149 -30.17 15.91 17.28
N SER A 150 -29.46 17.03 17.49
CA SER A 150 -28.08 17.18 17.04
C SER A 150 -27.15 16.09 17.61
N THR A 151 -27.28 15.81 18.93
CA THR A 151 -26.48 14.77 19.62
C THR A 151 -26.78 13.37 19.04
N MET A 152 -28.08 13.05 18.88
CA MET A 152 -28.47 11.75 18.29
C MET A 152 -28.02 11.58 16.84
N LEU A 153 -28.09 12.63 16.03
CA LEU A 153 -27.62 12.59 14.65
C LEU A 153 -26.09 12.41 14.59
N THR A 154 -25.34 13.12 15.42
CA THR A 154 -23.88 12.95 15.54
C THR A 154 -23.52 11.52 15.97
N LEU A 155 -24.29 10.94 16.91
CA LEU A 155 -24.14 9.54 17.30
C LEU A 155 -24.38 8.59 16.11
N CYS A 156 -25.46 8.81 15.35
CA CYS A 156 -25.77 8.00 14.16
C CYS A 156 -24.72 8.14 13.05
N SER A 157 -24.06 9.30 12.95
CA SER A 157 -22.93 9.51 12.05
C SER A 157 -21.70 8.70 12.44
N ALA A 158 -21.44 8.57 13.75
CA ALA A 158 -20.29 7.83 14.26
C ALA A 158 -20.53 6.30 14.29
N TRP A 159 -21.78 5.90 14.50
CA TRP A 159 -22.22 4.50 14.46
C TRP A 159 -23.24 4.34 13.33
N PRO A 160 -22.84 3.85 12.15
CA PRO A 160 -23.64 3.91 10.94
C PRO A 160 -24.90 3.02 11.03
N SER A 161 -25.93 3.53 11.70
CA SER A 161 -27.24 2.91 11.81
C SER A 161 -28.28 3.71 11.03
N SER A 162 -28.52 3.30 9.80
CA SER A 162 -29.51 3.94 8.91
C SER A 162 -30.92 3.92 9.50
N THR A 163 -31.29 2.88 10.23
CA THR A 163 -32.62 2.71 10.81
C THR A 163 -32.89 3.70 11.92
N VAL A 164 -31.96 3.88 12.87
CA VAL A 164 -32.07 4.85 13.97
C VAL A 164 -32.05 6.27 13.42
N GLY A 165 -31.15 6.57 12.47
CA GLY A 165 -31.06 7.87 11.82
C GLY A 165 -32.36 8.30 11.13
N ARG A 166 -33.01 7.41 10.39
CA ARG A 166 -34.30 7.66 9.76
C ARG A 166 -35.44 7.87 10.77
N GLN A 167 -35.42 7.12 11.88
CA GLN A 167 -36.39 7.32 12.96
C GLN A 167 -36.24 8.69 13.60
N VAL A 168 -34.99 9.12 13.88
CA VAL A 168 -34.70 10.46 14.43
C VAL A 168 -35.12 11.54 13.43
N HIS A 169 -34.84 11.36 12.11
CA HIS A 169 -35.29 12.29 11.08
C HIS A 169 -36.82 12.41 11.05
N GLY A 170 -37.56 11.31 11.08
CA GLY A 170 -39.02 11.35 11.16
C GLY A 170 -39.57 12.08 12.40
N GLN A 171 -38.82 12.06 13.50
CA GLN A 171 -39.17 12.82 14.69
C GLN A 171 -38.85 14.34 14.54
N ILE A 172 -37.75 14.66 13.90
CA ILE A 172 -37.34 16.04 13.59
C ILE A 172 -38.42 16.72 12.72
N VAL A 173 -38.88 16.03 11.67
CA VAL A 173 -39.96 16.54 10.80
C VAL A 173 -41.24 16.77 11.59
N ARG A 174 -41.69 15.78 12.38
CA ARG A 174 -42.88 15.89 13.22
C ARG A 174 -42.80 16.99 14.28
N SER A 175 -41.62 17.31 14.76
CA SER A 175 -41.36 18.33 15.80
C SER A 175 -41.15 19.73 15.20
N GLY A 176 -41.15 19.89 13.87
CA GLY A 176 -40.96 21.16 13.17
C GLY A 176 -39.53 21.71 13.21
N PHE A 177 -38.53 20.85 13.52
CA PHE A 177 -37.12 21.26 13.56
C PHE A 177 -36.39 21.08 12.23
N GLY A 178 -37.04 20.57 11.19
CA GLY A 178 -36.40 20.26 9.89
C GLY A 178 -35.71 21.44 9.21
N GLY A 179 -36.28 22.64 9.33
CA GLY A 179 -35.72 23.84 8.69
C GLY A 179 -34.61 24.59 9.46
N TYR A 180 -34.21 24.09 10.65
CA TYR A 180 -33.16 24.75 11.44
C TYR A 180 -31.76 24.26 11.06
N PRO A 181 -30.81 25.15 10.66
CA PRO A 181 -29.46 24.75 10.25
C PRO A 181 -28.68 23.96 11.33
N PHE A 182 -28.94 24.24 12.60
CA PHE A 182 -28.31 23.54 13.74
C PHE A 182 -28.68 22.05 13.81
N VAL A 183 -29.82 21.64 13.28
CA VAL A 183 -30.28 20.26 13.18
C VAL A 183 -30.04 19.70 11.77
N GLY A 184 -30.23 20.55 10.75
CA GLY A 184 -30.06 20.18 9.34
C GLY A 184 -28.63 19.78 9.00
N SER A 185 -27.60 20.52 9.48
CA SER A 185 -26.21 20.17 9.20
C SER A 185 -25.83 18.78 9.73
N PRO A 186 -26.09 18.43 11.00
CA PRO A 186 -25.88 17.04 11.47
C PRO A 186 -26.76 16.00 10.77
N LEU A 187 -27.94 16.36 10.29
CA LEU A 187 -28.81 15.45 9.54
C LEU A 187 -28.23 15.10 8.17
N VAL A 188 -27.74 16.09 7.44
CA VAL A 188 -27.03 15.89 6.16
C VAL A 188 -25.77 15.08 6.39
N ASP A 189 -24.97 15.39 7.45
CA ASP A 189 -23.75 14.65 7.80
C ASP A 189 -24.05 13.18 8.13
N MET A 190 -25.12 12.91 8.86
CA MET A 190 -25.56 11.56 9.19
C MET A 190 -25.86 10.75 7.93
N TYR A 191 -26.67 11.27 7.01
CA TYR A 191 -27.00 10.57 5.78
C TYR A 191 -25.78 10.37 4.89
N ALA A 192 -24.91 11.38 4.76
CA ALA A 192 -23.70 11.30 3.97
C ALA A 192 -22.73 10.23 4.49
N LYS A 193 -22.51 10.17 5.83
CA LYS A 193 -21.60 9.18 6.45
C LYS A 193 -22.17 7.75 6.48
N VAL A 194 -23.48 7.61 6.61
CA VAL A 194 -24.16 6.30 6.48
C VAL A 194 -24.17 5.80 5.01
N GLY A 195 -23.78 6.65 4.07
CA GLY A 195 -23.71 6.29 2.66
C GLY A 195 -25.01 6.47 1.87
N LEU A 196 -26.02 7.13 2.45
CA LEU A 196 -27.29 7.46 1.82
C LEU A 196 -27.22 8.86 1.19
N ILE A 197 -26.37 9.04 0.20
CA ILE A 197 -26.04 10.37 -0.37
C ILE A 197 -27.24 11.02 -1.06
N ILE A 198 -28.15 10.24 -1.63
CA ILE A 198 -29.37 10.76 -2.28
C ILE A 198 -30.28 11.39 -1.22
N ASP A 199 -30.48 10.70 -0.09
CA ASP A 199 -31.27 11.22 1.04
C ASP A 199 -30.59 12.47 1.63
N ALA A 200 -29.23 12.48 1.72
CA ALA A 200 -28.47 13.66 2.17
C ALA A 200 -28.68 14.87 1.25
N LYS A 201 -28.64 14.66 -0.08
CA LYS A 201 -28.86 15.69 -1.10
C LYS A 201 -30.29 16.24 -1.01
N GLN A 202 -31.28 15.36 -0.86
CA GLN A 202 -32.69 15.77 -0.70
C GLN A 202 -32.88 16.65 0.53
N VAL A 203 -32.38 16.23 1.69
CA VAL A 203 -32.45 17.04 2.92
C VAL A 203 -31.73 18.38 2.74
N PHE A 204 -30.57 18.38 2.07
CA PHE A 204 -29.82 19.59 1.76
C PHE A 204 -30.63 20.54 0.86
N GLU A 205 -31.33 20.04 -0.15
CA GLU A 205 -32.17 20.83 -1.07
C GLU A 205 -33.38 21.45 -0.36
N GLU A 206 -34.00 20.72 0.58
CA GLU A 206 -35.13 21.16 1.38
C GLU A 206 -34.77 22.24 2.43
N MET A 207 -33.47 22.42 2.73
CA MET A 207 -33.02 23.40 3.73
C MET A 207 -33.18 24.84 3.23
N PRO A 208 -33.90 25.71 3.97
CA PRO A 208 -34.11 27.11 3.59
C PRO A 208 -32.82 27.95 3.68
N VAL A 209 -31.91 27.60 4.58
CA VAL A 209 -30.60 28.25 4.75
C VAL A 209 -29.52 27.20 4.70
N LYS A 210 -28.65 27.32 3.71
CA LYS A 210 -27.51 26.41 3.51
C LYS A 210 -26.22 27.08 3.93
N ASN A 211 -25.43 26.42 4.76
CA ASN A 211 -24.13 26.90 5.22
C ASN A 211 -23.00 26.15 4.51
N VAL A 212 -21.77 26.71 4.54
CA VAL A 212 -20.57 26.13 3.90
C VAL A 212 -20.31 24.68 4.37
N VAL A 213 -20.59 24.38 5.65
CA VAL A 213 -20.38 23.04 6.21
C VAL A 213 -21.31 22.02 5.54
N MET A 214 -22.58 22.37 5.26
CA MET A 214 -23.51 21.48 4.58
C MET A 214 -23.07 21.20 3.14
N TYR A 215 -22.67 22.24 2.40
CA TYR A 215 -22.10 22.10 1.06
C TYR A 215 -20.90 21.16 1.08
N ASN A 216 -19.91 21.40 1.94
CA ASN A 216 -18.70 20.57 2.04
C ASN A 216 -19.02 19.11 2.40
N THR A 217 -20.04 18.88 3.24
CA THR A 217 -20.47 17.54 3.62
C THR A 217 -21.08 16.79 2.43
N VAL A 218 -21.97 17.43 1.67
CA VAL A 218 -22.61 16.81 0.49
C VAL A 218 -21.57 16.57 -0.61
N ILE A 219 -20.70 17.54 -0.89
CA ILE A 219 -19.59 17.40 -1.85
C ILE A 219 -18.71 16.21 -1.48
N THR A 220 -18.30 16.09 -0.21
CA THR A 220 -17.52 14.93 0.28
C THR A 220 -18.26 13.63 0.05
N GLY A 221 -19.55 13.56 0.35
CA GLY A 221 -20.38 12.38 0.17
C GLY A 221 -20.53 11.97 -1.30
N LEU A 222 -20.72 12.94 -2.19
CA LEU A 222 -20.83 12.73 -3.65
C LEU A 222 -19.50 12.19 -4.22
N LEU A 223 -18.35 12.80 -3.83
CA LEU A 223 -17.02 12.38 -4.27
C LEU A 223 -16.67 10.97 -3.80
N ARG A 224 -17.05 10.58 -2.57
CA ARG A 224 -16.87 9.21 -2.07
C ARG A 224 -17.69 8.16 -2.85
N ARG A 225 -18.77 8.57 -3.52
CA ARG A 225 -19.58 7.72 -4.38
C ARG A 225 -19.24 7.87 -5.86
N SER A 226 -18.14 8.54 -6.19
CA SER A 226 -17.69 8.83 -7.55
C SER A 226 -18.70 9.61 -8.39
N MET A 227 -19.63 10.34 -7.75
CA MET A 227 -20.56 11.24 -8.41
C MET A 227 -19.90 12.62 -8.60
N VAL A 228 -18.88 12.63 -9.45
CA VAL A 228 -17.97 13.78 -9.55
C VAL A 228 -18.64 15.01 -10.16
N ASP A 229 -19.45 14.83 -11.19
CA ASP A 229 -20.09 15.97 -11.88
C ASP A 229 -21.09 16.69 -10.98
N ASP A 230 -21.89 15.93 -10.20
CA ASP A 230 -22.77 16.52 -9.20
C ASP A 230 -21.99 17.31 -8.13
N ALA A 231 -20.84 16.80 -7.70
CA ALA A 231 -19.98 17.48 -6.73
C ALA A 231 -19.39 18.79 -7.27
N LYS A 232 -18.94 18.79 -8.54
CA LYS A 232 -18.45 20.01 -9.22
C LYS A 232 -19.55 21.04 -9.40
N ASN A 233 -20.74 20.62 -9.82
CA ASN A 233 -21.89 21.52 -9.98
C ASN A 233 -22.26 22.18 -8.64
N LEU A 234 -22.36 21.36 -7.58
CA LEU A 234 -22.67 21.86 -6.25
C LEU A 234 -21.59 22.82 -5.70
N PHE A 235 -20.32 22.56 -6.01
CA PHE A 235 -19.23 23.47 -5.66
C PHE A 235 -19.32 24.81 -6.41
N GLN A 236 -19.75 24.78 -7.67
CA GLN A 236 -19.96 26.01 -8.47
C GLN A 236 -21.15 26.83 -7.97
N GLU A 237 -22.19 26.19 -7.44
CA GLU A 237 -23.37 26.83 -6.84
C GLU A 237 -23.08 27.46 -5.46
N MET A 238 -21.94 27.18 -4.81
CA MET A 238 -21.62 27.72 -3.50
C MET A 238 -21.47 29.23 -3.55
N PRO A 239 -22.20 29.98 -2.70
CA PRO A 239 -22.09 31.46 -2.64
C PRO A 239 -20.70 31.91 -2.14
N GLU A 240 -20.18 31.21 -1.15
CA GLU A 240 -18.88 31.47 -0.55
C GLU A 240 -18.09 30.15 -0.46
N ARG A 241 -16.81 30.20 -0.80
CA ARG A 241 -15.91 29.03 -0.80
C ARG A 241 -14.74 29.30 0.13
N ASP A 242 -14.63 28.55 1.20
CA ASP A 242 -13.51 28.61 2.14
C ASP A 242 -12.37 27.65 1.71
N SER A 243 -11.25 27.70 2.44
CA SER A 243 -10.12 26.79 2.20
C SER A 243 -10.54 25.32 2.26
N ILE A 244 -11.48 24.97 3.15
CA ILE A 244 -11.97 23.60 3.31
C ILE A 244 -12.76 23.15 2.07
N SER A 245 -13.58 24.04 1.48
CA SER A 245 -14.35 23.75 0.27
C SER A 245 -13.44 23.38 -0.90
N TRP A 246 -12.42 24.21 -1.15
CA TRP A 246 -11.43 23.95 -2.20
C TRP A 246 -10.64 22.67 -1.95
N THR A 247 -10.14 22.47 -0.73
CA THR A 247 -9.40 21.27 -0.33
C THR A 247 -10.25 20.02 -0.48
N THR A 248 -11.51 20.08 -0.09
CA THR A 248 -12.47 18.96 -0.22
C THR A 248 -12.63 18.54 -1.68
N LEU A 249 -12.84 19.51 -2.59
CA LEU A 249 -12.99 19.20 -4.01
C LEU A 249 -11.70 18.64 -4.60
N ILE A 250 -10.56 19.30 -4.38
CA ILE A 250 -9.25 18.88 -4.88
C ILE A 250 -8.91 17.47 -4.40
N THR A 251 -9.08 17.19 -3.10
CA THR A 251 -8.81 15.87 -2.52
C THR A 251 -9.72 14.81 -3.12
N GLY A 252 -11.00 15.11 -3.25
CA GLY A 252 -11.96 14.17 -3.80
C GLY A 252 -11.73 13.87 -5.29
N LEU A 253 -11.35 14.87 -6.09
CA LEU A 253 -10.96 14.66 -7.49
C LEU A 253 -9.72 13.77 -7.60
N THR A 254 -8.69 14.03 -6.80
CA THR A 254 -7.48 13.20 -6.75
C THR A 254 -7.80 11.75 -6.36
N GLN A 255 -8.71 11.53 -5.37
CA GLN A 255 -9.13 10.19 -4.96
C GLN A 255 -9.95 9.45 -6.02
N ASN A 256 -10.58 10.18 -6.93
CA ASN A 256 -11.33 9.61 -8.06
C ASN A 256 -10.49 9.47 -9.36
N GLY A 257 -9.18 9.71 -9.31
CA GLY A 257 -8.28 9.56 -10.45
C GLY A 257 -8.43 10.68 -11.50
N LEU A 258 -8.89 11.87 -11.09
CA LEU A 258 -9.06 13.05 -11.93
C LEU A 258 -8.00 14.11 -11.58
N GLU A 259 -6.76 13.71 -11.63
CA GLU A 259 -5.61 14.50 -11.19
C GLU A 259 -5.41 15.79 -11.99
N GLU A 260 -5.67 15.77 -13.31
CA GLU A 260 -5.57 16.95 -14.15
C GLU A 260 -6.59 18.04 -13.78
N GLU A 261 -7.81 17.60 -13.47
CA GLU A 261 -8.86 18.52 -12.99
C GLU A 261 -8.53 19.05 -11.60
N ALA A 262 -8.03 18.21 -10.70
CA ALA A 262 -7.56 18.63 -9.38
C ALA A 262 -6.49 19.73 -9.48
N LEU A 263 -5.54 19.59 -10.42
CA LEU A 263 -4.53 20.61 -10.73
C LEU A 263 -5.16 21.89 -11.30
N GLY A 264 -6.25 21.77 -12.07
CA GLY A 264 -7.03 22.90 -12.57
C GLY A 264 -7.64 23.72 -11.43
N PHE A 265 -8.39 23.06 -10.54
CA PHE A 265 -9.02 23.70 -9.37
C PHE A 265 -7.97 24.26 -8.38
N PHE A 266 -6.82 23.62 -8.24
CA PHE A 266 -5.73 24.16 -7.45
C PHE A 266 -5.19 25.49 -8.01
N ARG A 267 -5.09 25.63 -9.34
CA ARG A 267 -4.71 26.90 -9.97
C ARG A 267 -5.75 27.98 -9.71
N GLU A 268 -7.03 27.66 -9.81
CA GLU A 268 -8.14 28.56 -9.50
C GLU A 268 -8.11 29.00 -8.03
N MET A 269 -7.96 28.06 -7.09
CA MET A 269 -7.81 28.34 -5.65
C MET A 269 -6.71 29.38 -5.40
N ARG A 270 -5.56 29.21 -6.09
CA ARG A 270 -4.43 30.12 -5.98
C ARG A 270 -4.74 31.51 -6.56
N LEU A 271 -5.46 31.56 -7.68
CA LEU A 271 -5.87 32.83 -8.32
C LEU A 271 -6.83 33.62 -7.43
N HIS A 272 -7.69 32.92 -6.68
CA HIS A 272 -8.59 33.54 -5.69
C HIS A 272 -7.88 33.93 -4.38
N GLY A 273 -6.57 33.70 -4.24
CA GLY A 273 -5.81 34.08 -3.06
C GLY A 273 -6.20 33.30 -1.78
N VAL A 274 -6.85 32.14 -1.91
CA VAL A 274 -7.27 31.32 -0.78
C VAL A 274 -6.05 30.66 -0.15
N ALA A 275 -5.96 30.69 1.18
CA ALA A 275 -4.88 30.07 1.92
C ALA A 275 -4.89 28.56 1.74
N MET A 276 -3.73 27.97 1.47
CA MET A 276 -3.53 26.54 1.28
C MET A 276 -3.06 25.91 2.58
N ASP A 277 -3.65 24.78 2.94
CA ASP A 277 -3.29 24.01 4.11
C ASP A 277 -2.48 22.75 3.75
N GLN A 278 -2.06 22.03 4.77
CA GLN A 278 -1.30 20.78 4.62
C GLN A 278 -2.05 19.72 3.78
N TYR A 279 -3.38 19.67 3.86
CA TYR A 279 -4.20 18.70 3.13
C TYR A 279 -4.30 19.04 1.65
N THR A 280 -4.42 20.35 1.33
CA THR A 280 -4.34 20.82 -0.05
C THR A 280 -3.01 20.43 -0.69
N PHE A 281 -1.88 20.73 0.00
CA PHE A 281 -0.56 20.37 -0.51
C PHE A 281 -0.39 18.84 -0.65
N GLY A 282 -0.84 18.05 0.32
CA GLY A 282 -0.77 16.60 0.25
C GLY A 282 -1.51 16.05 -0.96
N SER A 283 -2.75 16.48 -1.18
CA SER A 283 -3.58 16.00 -2.30
C SER A 283 -2.99 16.38 -3.65
N ILE A 284 -2.52 17.62 -3.79
CA ILE A 284 -1.99 18.08 -5.07
C ILE A 284 -0.61 17.48 -5.39
N LEU A 285 0.22 17.20 -4.38
CA LEU A 285 1.47 16.47 -4.56
C LEU A 285 1.20 15.01 -4.97
N THR A 286 0.17 14.37 -4.39
CA THR A 286 -0.27 13.04 -4.82
C THR A 286 -0.70 13.05 -6.28
N ALA A 287 -1.50 14.04 -6.71
CA ALA A 287 -1.89 14.20 -8.11
C ALA A 287 -0.68 14.40 -9.03
N CYS A 288 0.29 15.23 -8.65
CA CYS A 288 1.54 15.39 -9.41
C CYS A 288 2.33 14.09 -9.52
N GLY A 289 2.38 13.30 -8.46
CA GLY A 289 3.04 11.99 -8.46
C GLY A 289 2.37 11.01 -9.41
N SER A 290 1.04 10.89 -9.35
CA SER A 290 0.25 9.99 -10.23
C SER A 290 0.42 10.35 -11.71
N LEU A 291 0.45 11.62 -12.05
CA LEU A 291 0.68 12.10 -13.42
C LEU A 291 2.15 12.15 -13.84
N SER A 292 3.09 11.80 -12.96
CA SER A 292 4.53 12.00 -13.18
C SER A 292 4.88 13.46 -13.56
N ALA A 293 4.11 14.44 -13.07
CA ALA A 293 4.19 15.85 -13.43
C ALA A 293 5.29 16.58 -12.61
N LEU A 294 6.54 16.17 -12.82
CA LEU A 294 7.71 16.65 -12.05
C LEU A 294 7.84 18.17 -11.96
N GLU A 295 7.69 18.89 -13.08
CA GLU A 295 7.88 20.34 -13.09
C GLU A 295 6.80 21.09 -12.29
N GLN A 296 5.59 20.56 -12.26
CA GLN A 296 4.52 21.10 -11.41
C GLN A 296 4.80 20.80 -9.94
N GLY A 297 5.21 19.57 -9.62
CA GLY A 297 5.62 19.17 -8.28
C GLY A 297 6.75 20.04 -7.73
N LYS A 298 7.77 20.37 -8.53
CA LYS A 298 8.84 21.32 -8.14
C LYS A 298 8.33 22.73 -7.84
N LYS A 299 7.39 23.25 -8.63
CA LYS A 299 6.77 24.57 -8.38
C LYS A 299 5.99 24.59 -7.06
N ILE A 300 5.29 23.50 -6.76
CA ILE A 300 4.55 23.36 -5.50
C ILE A 300 5.55 23.24 -4.33
N HIS A 301 6.59 22.44 -4.46
CA HIS A 301 7.64 22.33 -3.45
C HIS A 301 8.28 23.69 -3.15
N ALA A 302 8.62 24.47 -4.19
CA ALA A 302 9.14 25.82 -4.00
C ALA A 302 8.12 26.78 -3.32
N HIS A 303 6.82 26.54 -3.47
CA HIS A 303 5.79 27.29 -2.75
C HIS A 303 5.70 26.87 -1.28
N ILE A 304 5.78 25.58 -0.98
CA ILE A 304 5.81 25.02 0.39
C ILE A 304 6.98 25.61 1.17
N ILE A 305 8.19 25.69 0.57
CA ILE A 305 9.37 26.32 1.18
C ILE A 305 9.08 27.80 1.53
N ARG A 306 8.49 28.55 0.60
CA ARG A 306 8.17 29.98 0.81
C ARG A 306 7.12 30.22 1.90
N THR A 307 6.25 29.26 2.13
CA THR A 307 5.19 29.32 3.17
C THR A 307 5.62 28.71 4.50
N CYS A 308 6.88 28.31 4.64
CA CYS A 308 7.45 27.68 5.84
C CYS A 308 6.67 26.43 6.33
N GLN A 309 6.12 25.65 5.38
CA GLN A 309 5.40 24.40 5.68
C GLN A 309 6.24 23.15 5.45
N GLU A 310 7.52 23.29 5.16
CA GLU A 310 8.44 22.16 4.92
C GLU A 310 8.69 21.29 6.16
N ASP A 311 8.55 21.83 7.37
CA ASP A 311 8.68 21.07 8.62
C ASP A 311 7.45 20.20 8.94
N ASN A 312 6.38 20.31 8.15
CA ASN A 312 5.19 19.49 8.34
C ASN A 312 5.40 18.06 7.82
N VAL A 313 5.33 17.09 8.72
CA VAL A 313 5.57 15.67 8.40
C VAL A 313 4.64 15.14 7.31
N PHE A 314 3.37 15.60 7.30
CA PHE A 314 2.39 15.18 6.30
C PHE A 314 2.79 15.67 4.89
N VAL A 315 3.17 16.95 4.79
CA VAL A 315 3.63 17.57 3.52
C VAL A 315 4.96 16.96 3.08
N GLY A 316 5.90 16.75 4.01
CA GLY A 316 7.18 16.11 3.75
C GLY A 316 7.01 14.69 3.18
N SER A 317 6.11 13.89 3.77
CA SER A 317 5.81 12.53 3.27
C SER A 317 5.21 12.56 1.87
N ALA A 318 4.31 13.51 1.57
CA ALA A 318 3.73 13.67 0.24
C ALA A 318 4.76 14.13 -0.80
N LEU A 319 5.75 14.96 -0.41
CA LEU A 319 6.87 15.34 -1.28
C LEU A 319 7.77 14.15 -1.60
N VAL A 320 8.07 13.31 -0.62
CA VAL A 320 8.85 12.07 -0.81
C VAL A 320 8.13 11.15 -1.80
N ASP A 321 6.83 10.91 -1.63
CA ASP A 321 6.02 10.09 -2.53
C ASP A 321 6.00 10.68 -3.97
N MET A 322 5.73 11.99 -4.10
CA MET A 322 5.71 12.68 -5.39
C MET A 322 7.03 12.54 -6.15
N TYR A 323 8.17 12.82 -5.50
CA TYR A 323 9.47 12.70 -6.16
C TYR A 323 9.80 11.25 -6.50
N SER A 324 9.42 10.29 -5.66
CA SER A 324 9.61 8.86 -5.91
C SER A 324 8.84 8.39 -7.13
N LYS A 325 7.56 8.76 -7.25
CA LYS A 325 6.71 8.44 -8.42
C LYS A 325 7.18 9.13 -9.72
N CYS A 326 7.82 10.28 -9.60
CA CYS A 326 8.46 10.97 -10.72
C CYS A 326 9.86 10.44 -11.05
N GLU A 327 10.28 9.30 -10.52
CA GLU A 327 11.61 8.66 -10.72
C GLU A 327 12.79 9.56 -10.28
N ARG A 328 12.56 10.47 -9.34
CA ARG A 328 13.58 11.39 -8.80
C ARG A 328 13.95 11.04 -7.35
N VAL A 329 14.36 9.78 -7.15
CA VAL A 329 14.61 9.22 -5.82
C VAL A 329 15.64 10.01 -5.02
N LYS A 330 16.68 10.57 -5.66
CA LYS A 330 17.66 11.44 -4.97
C LYS A 330 17.04 12.70 -4.38
N HIS A 331 16.01 13.25 -5.02
CA HIS A 331 15.29 14.40 -4.48
C HIS A 331 14.36 13.96 -3.34
N ALA A 332 13.71 12.81 -3.47
CA ALA A 332 12.92 12.21 -2.40
C ALA A 332 13.76 11.99 -1.14
N GLU A 333 14.94 11.38 -1.30
CA GLU A 333 15.90 11.16 -0.21
C GLU A 333 16.36 12.49 0.43
N ALA A 334 16.67 13.51 -0.37
CA ALA A 334 17.08 14.81 0.14
C ALA A 334 15.99 15.46 0.99
N VAL A 335 14.71 15.36 0.57
CA VAL A 335 13.56 15.83 1.38
C VAL A 335 13.45 15.01 2.65
N PHE A 336 13.47 13.69 2.55
CA PHE A 336 13.35 12.78 3.68
C PHE A 336 14.44 13.00 4.75
N ARG A 337 15.70 13.19 4.32
CA ARG A 337 16.83 13.45 5.23
C ARG A 337 16.73 14.82 5.94
N ARG A 338 16.09 15.81 5.29
CA ARG A 338 15.90 17.16 5.87
C ARG A 338 14.74 17.25 6.86
N MET A 339 13.78 16.31 6.84
CA MET A 339 12.64 16.32 7.75
C MET A 339 13.12 16.31 9.21
N SER A 340 12.69 17.30 10.00
CA SER A 340 13.02 17.45 11.42
C SER A 340 12.45 16.33 12.30
N SER A 341 11.27 15.83 11.94
CA SER A 341 10.63 14.69 12.57
C SER A 341 10.10 13.73 11.51
N LYS A 342 10.17 12.44 11.80
CA LYS A 342 9.72 11.37 10.91
C LYS A 342 8.73 10.47 11.63
N ASN A 343 7.64 10.12 10.96
CA ASN A 343 6.67 9.14 11.44
C ASN A 343 6.67 7.89 10.55
N VAL A 344 5.91 6.87 10.91
CA VAL A 344 5.79 5.63 10.11
C VAL A 344 5.48 5.93 8.65
N VAL A 345 4.57 6.88 8.36
CA VAL A 345 4.17 7.22 6.99
C VAL A 345 5.34 7.77 6.17
N SER A 346 6.19 8.64 6.75
CA SER A 346 7.35 9.19 6.04
C SER A 346 8.42 8.14 5.74
N TRP A 347 8.66 7.22 6.68
CA TRP A 347 9.55 6.09 6.48
C TRP A 347 9.03 5.17 5.38
N THR A 348 7.74 4.83 5.43
CA THR A 348 7.08 3.98 4.44
C THR A 348 7.10 4.60 3.04
N ALA A 349 6.84 5.92 2.93
CA ALA A 349 6.92 6.61 1.64
C ALA A 349 8.31 6.49 1.00
N MET A 350 9.38 6.60 1.80
CA MET A 350 10.76 6.44 1.30
C MET A 350 11.07 4.98 0.93
N LEU A 351 10.63 4.02 1.74
CA LEU A 351 10.79 2.58 1.49
C LEU A 351 10.11 2.16 0.17
N VAL A 352 8.84 2.54 0.02
CA VAL A 352 8.07 2.28 -1.21
C VAL A 352 8.70 2.97 -2.41
N GLY A 353 9.16 4.22 -2.22
CA GLY A 353 9.85 4.97 -3.24
C GLY A 353 11.10 4.28 -3.77
N TYR A 354 11.94 3.74 -2.90
CA TYR A 354 13.08 2.94 -3.31
C TYR A 354 12.65 1.65 -4.03
N GLY A 355 11.67 0.92 -3.47
CA GLY A 355 11.17 -0.33 -4.05
C GLY A 355 10.62 -0.15 -5.48
N GLN A 356 9.81 0.89 -5.71
CA GLN A 356 9.23 1.21 -7.02
C GLN A 356 10.28 1.60 -8.06
N ASN A 357 11.38 2.20 -7.63
CA ASN A 357 12.48 2.59 -8.51
C ASN A 357 13.58 1.52 -8.64
N GLY A 358 13.32 0.28 -8.22
CA GLY A 358 14.25 -0.84 -8.36
C GLY A 358 15.44 -0.82 -7.40
N LEU A 359 15.45 0.09 -6.42
CA LEU A 359 16.51 0.26 -5.43
C LEU A 359 16.18 -0.53 -4.14
N SER A 360 15.97 -1.83 -4.30
CA SER A 360 15.50 -2.69 -3.21
C SER A 360 16.50 -2.83 -2.05
N GLU A 361 17.81 -2.73 -2.30
CA GLU A 361 18.83 -2.74 -1.26
C GLU A 361 18.74 -1.51 -0.37
N GLU A 362 18.52 -0.33 -0.96
CA GLU A 362 18.32 0.92 -0.27
C GLU A 362 17.06 0.88 0.60
N ALA A 363 15.98 0.26 0.09
CA ALA A 363 14.76 0.06 0.86
C ALA A 363 15.02 -0.75 2.13
N VAL A 364 15.73 -1.88 2.03
CA VAL A 364 16.07 -2.71 3.20
C VAL A 364 16.96 -1.92 4.17
N ARG A 365 17.92 -1.13 3.68
CA ARG A 365 18.80 -0.30 4.52
C ARG A 365 17.99 0.74 5.30
N VAL A 366 17.09 1.45 4.65
CA VAL A 366 16.22 2.45 5.30
C VAL A 366 15.29 1.81 6.33
N PHE A 367 14.83 0.59 6.09
CA PHE A 367 14.08 -0.15 7.09
C PHE A 367 14.91 -0.45 8.35
N CYS A 368 16.17 -0.85 8.18
CA CYS A 368 17.10 -1.02 9.33
C CYS A 368 17.36 0.30 10.08
N GLU A 369 17.40 1.43 9.37
CA GLU A 369 17.51 2.76 10.01
C GLU A 369 16.25 3.07 10.82
N MET A 370 15.05 2.85 10.25
CA MET A 370 13.76 3.02 10.93
C MET A 370 13.70 2.25 12.25
N GLN A 371 14.11 0.98 12.23
CA GLN A 371 14.14 0.15 13.44
C GLN A 371 15.13 0.66 14.49
N ARG A 372 16.32 1.15 14.07
CA ARG A 372 17.31 1.73 14.99
C ARG A 372 16.82 3.03 15.64
N GLU A 373 15.98 3.79 14.96
CA GLU A 373 15.32 4.97 15.52
C GLU A 373 14.12 4.61 16.43
N GLY A 374 13.83 3.32 16.62
CA GLY A 374 12.75 2.84 17.50
C GLY A 374 11.34 3.04 16.93
N VAL A 375 11.21 3.24 15.63
CA VAL A 375 9.91 3.38 14.98
C VAL A 375 9.40 1.99 14.60
N GLU A 376 8.27 1.59 15.17
CA GLU A 376 7.63 0.30 14.89
C GLU A 376 7.00 0.30 13.48
N PRO A 377 7.24 -0.74 12.65
CA PRO A 377 6.62 -0.85 11.35
C PRO A 377 5.14 -1.25 11.47
N ASP A 378 4.31 -0.68 10.62
CA ASP A 378 2.95 -1.16 10.39
C ASP A 378 2.91 -2.27 9.32
N ASP A 379 1.72 -2.82 9.05
CA ASP A 379 1.51 -3.89 8.07
C ASP A 379 1.93 -3.46 6.66
N PHE A 380 1.70 -2.20 6.28
CA PHE A 380 2.05 -1.67 4.97
C PHE A 380 3.57 -1.50 4.80
N THR A 381 4.25 -0.99 5.84
CA THR A 381 5.72 -0.87 5.88
C THR A 381 6.38 -2.24 5.76
N LEU A 382 5.92 -3.19 6.57
CA LEU A 382 6.50 -4.53 6.60
C LEU A 382 6.26 -5.27 5.27
N GLY A 383 5.06 -5.18 4.70
CA GLY A 383 4.74 -5.72 3.39
C GLY A 383 5.65 -5.16 2.28
N SER A 384 5.95 -3.86 2.34
CA SER A 384 6.80 -3.18 1.34
C SER A 384 8.27 -3.61 1.41
N VAL A 385 8.84 -3.75 2.61
CA VAL A 385 10.23 -4.22 2.76
C VAL A 385 10.36 -5.71 2.42
N ILE A 386 9.36 -6.54 2.75
CA ILE A 386 9.32 -7.96 2.35
C ILE A 386 9.28 -8.06 0.82
N SER A 387 8.48 -7.22 0.14
CA SER A 387 8.44 -7.16 -1.31
C SER A 387 9.79 -6.75 -1.92
N SER A 388 10.52 -5.85 -1.27
CA SER A 388 11.88 -5.48 -1.67
C SER A 388 12.86 -6.65 -1.52
N CYS A 389 12.80 -7.40 -0.42
CA CYS A 389 13.58 -8.64 -0.24
C CYS A 389 13.22 -9.71 -1.28
N ALA A 390 11.93 -9.81 -1.66
CA ALA A 390 11.48 -10.71 -2.73
C ALA A 390 12.08 -10.35 -4.09
N ASN A 391 12.21 -9.07 -4.41
CA ASN A 391 12.83 -8.59 -5.64
C ASN A 391 14.35 -8.88 -5.67
N LEU A 392 15.00 -8.79 -4.52
CA LEU A 392 16.43 -9.16 -4.35
C LEU A 392 16.64 -10.68 -4.33
N ALA A 393 15.58 -11.48 -4.29
CA ALA A 393 15.63 -12.92 -4.02
C ALA A 393 16.42 -13.26 -2.73
N SER A 394 16.30 -12.41 -1.73
CA SER A 394 17.02 -12.51 -0.46
C SER A 394 16.22 -13.32 0.56
N LEU A 395 16.46 -14.62 0.59
CA LEU A 395 15.72 -15.53 1.48
C LEU A 395 16.05 -15.30 2.95
N GLU A 396 17.33 -15.05 3.29
CA GLU A 396 17.78 -14.91 4.68
C GLU A 396 17.13 -13.70 5.36
N GLU A 397 17.22 -12.52 4.77
CA GLU A 397 16.58 -11.32 5.30
C GLU A 397 15.05 -11.44 5.25
N GLY A 398 14.52 -12.07 4.20
CA GLY A 398 13.09 -12.34 4.11
C GLY A 398 12.57 -13.22 5.24
N ALA A 399 13.31 -14.26 5.62
CA ALA A 399 12.97 -15.12 6.76
C ALA A 399 13.05 -14.36 8.10
N GLN A 400 14.02 -13.45 8.27
CA GLN A 400 14.10 -12.59 9.45
C GLN A 400 12.87 -11.66 9.54
N LEU A 401 12.45 -11.08 8.41
CA LEU A 401 11.24 -10.24 8.36
C LEU A 401 9.97 -11.05 8.63
N HIS A 402 9.91 -12.32 8.17
CA HIS A 402 8.82 -13.22 8.52
C HIS A 402 8.77 -13.49 10.02
N CYS A 403 9.92 -13.78 10.66
CA CYS A 403 10.00 -13.91 12.11
C CYS A 403 9.55 -12.63 12.83
N LEU A 404 9.92 -11.45 12.33
CA LEU A 404 9.47 -10.17 12.87
C LEU A 404 7.94 -10.03 12.74
N ALA A 405 7.37 -10.38 11.58
CA ALA A 405 5.92 -10.36 11.34
C ALA A 405 5.16 -11.27 12.31
N LEU A 406 5.70 -12.46 12.59
CA LEU A 406 5.13 -13.40 13.58
C LEU A 406 5.20 -12.82 15.00
N ALA A 407 6.36 -12.31 15.41
CA ALA A 407 6.57 -11.76 16.75
C ALA A 407 5.70 -10.52 17.04
N SER A 408 5.46 -9.68 16.03
CA SER A 408 4.59 -8.49 16.13
C SER A 408 3.10 -8.77 15.87
N GLY A 409 2.71 -10.01 15.54
CA GLY A 409 1.33 -10.38 15.21
C GLY A 409 0.83 -9.83 13.86
N LEU A 410 1.72 -9.24 13.04
CA LEU A 410 1.36 -8.64 11.76
C LEU A 410 1.05 -9.67 10.66
N THR A 411 1.33 -10.94 10.86
CA THR A 411 0.89 -12.05 9.97
C THR A 411 -0.64 -12.21 9.93
N SER A 412 -1.38 -11.63 10.88
CA SER A 412 -2.84 -11.57 10.84
C SER A 412 -3.38 -10.70 9.70
N PHE A 413 -2.57 -9.77 9.18
CA PHE A 413 -2.91 -8.94 8.03
C PHE A 413 -2.63 -9.71 6.73
N VAL A 414 -3.66 -9.85 5.89
CA VAL A 414 -3.58 -10.57 4.61
C VAL A 414 -2.49 -9.97 3.70
N THR A 415 -2.32 -8.64 3.72
CA THR A 415 -1.28 -7.92 2.96
C THR A 415 0.14 -8.40 3.28
N VAL A 416 0.46 -8.59 4.56
CA VAL A 416 1.78 -9.07 5.02
C VAL A 416 1.98 -10.53 4.62
N SER A 417 0.98 -11.38 4.85
CA SER A 417 1.04 -12.81 4.49
C SER A 417 1.20 -12.99 2.98
N ASN A 418 0.50 -12.20 2.15
CA ASN A 418 0.64 -12.20 0.70
C ASN A 418 2.07 -11.81 0.25
N ALA A 419 2.66 -10.80 0.91
CA ALA A 419 4.04 -10.40 0.64
C ALA A 419 5.05 -11.53 0.99
N ILE A 420 4.84 -12.24 2.10
CA ILE A 420 5.69 -13.37 2.51
C ILE A 420 5.52 -14.56 1.57
N ILE A 421 4.30 -14.89 1.13
CA ILE A 421 4.04 -15.94 0.12
C ILE A 421 4.80 -15.61 -1.18
N THR A 422 4.70 -14.36 -1.62
CA THR A 422 5.41 -13.86 -2.82
C THR A 422 6.93 -13.93 -2.63
N LEU A 423 7.44 -13.57 -1.45
CA LEU A 423 8.85 -13.66 -1.11
C LEU A 423 9.37 -15.10 -1.26
N TYR A 424 8.73 -16.05 -0.58
CA TYR A 424 9.14 -17.45 -0.66
C TYR A 424 9.04 -18.00 -2.08
N GLY A 425 7.98 -17.66 -2.82
CA GLY A 425 7.85 -18.00 -4.24
C GLY A 425 9.00 -17.46 -5.09
N LYS A 426 9.35 -16.16 -4.95
CA LYS A 426 10.45 -15.51 -5.67
C LYS A 426 11.84 -15.95 -5.22
N CYS A 427 11.99 -16.45 -4.00
CA CYS A 427 13.24 -17.02 -3.48
C CYS A 427 13.39 -18.51 -3.77
N GLY A 428 12.39 -19.16 -4.40
CA GLY A 428 12.42 -20.57 -4.75
C GLY A 428 12.24 -21.50 -3.54
N SER A 429 11.54 -21.06 -2.50
CA SER A 429 11.15 -21.87 -1.34
C SER A 429 9.64 -22.12 -1.39
N ILE A 430 9.22 -22.93 -2.38
CA ILE A 430 7.80 -23.09 -2.69
C ILE A 430 7.03 -23.83 -1.59
N GLU A 431 7.71 -24.71 -0.86
CA GLU A 431 7.16 -25.46 0.27
C GLU A 431 6.78 -24.52 1.42
N ASP A 432 7.62 -23.53 1.74
CA ASP A 432 7.32 -22.53 2.78
C ASP A 432 6.21 -21.56 2.33
N SER A 433 6.18 -21.23 1.02
CA SER A 433 5.10 -20.44 0.42
C SER A 433 3.74 -21.16 0.57
N GLN A 434 3.71 -22.46 0.27
CA GLN A 434 2.52 -23.30 0.42
C GLN A 434 2.08 -23.43 1.87
N ARG A 435 3.03 -23.69 2.78
CA ARG A 435 2.74 -23.84 4.22
C ARG A 435 2.08 -22.59 4.78
N LEU A 436 2.65 -21.42 4.51
CA LEU A 436 2.06 -20.17 4.97
C LEU A 436 0.66 -19.94 4.38
N PHE A 437 0.49 -20.23 3.10
CA PHE A 437 -0.83 -20.12 2.45
C PHE A 437 -1.87 -21.03 3.12
N ASP A 438 -1.48 -22.25 3.49
CA ASP A 438 -2.39 -23.19 4.16
C ASP A 438 -2.71 -22.78 5.60
N GLU A 439 -1.81 -22.07 6.28
CA GLU A 439 -2.00 -21.51 7.62
C GLU A 439 -2.89 -20.26 7.64
N MET A 440 -3.07 -19.57 6.49
CA MET A 440 -3.91 -18.37 6.42
C MET A 440 -5.39 -18.70 6.69
N GLY A 441 -6.00 -18.01 7.66
CA GLY A 441 -7.43 -18.11 7.95
C GLY A 441 -8.32 -17.48 6.89
N ILE A 442 -7.87 -16.36 6.31
CA ILE A 442 -8.57 -15.62 5.24
C ILE A 442 -7.62 -15.55 4.04
N ARG A 443 -8.11 -15.98 2.89
CA ARG A 443 -7.38 -15.95 1.61
C ARG A 443 -8.14 -15.10 0.62
N ASP A 444 -7.49 -14.05 0.14
CA ASP A 444 -8.05 -13.18 -0.90
C ASP A 444 -7.54 -13.59 -2.30
N GLN A 445 -7.98 -12.89 -3.32
CA GLN A 445 -7.55 -13.08 -4.70
C GLN A 445 -6.02 -12.96 -4.85
N VAL A 446 -5.38 -12.05 -4.11
CA VAL A 446 -3.93 -11.82 -4.16
C VAL A 446 -3.16 -13.00 -3.57
N SER A 447 -3.68 -13.61 -2.47
CA SER A 447 -3.09 -14.81 -1.86
C SER A 447 -3.01 -15.97 -2.85
N TRP A 448 -4.12 -16.25 -3.55
CA TRP A 448 -4.18 -17.27 -4.57
C TRP A 448 -3.26 -16.98 -5.74
N THR A 449 -3.28 -15.74 -6.25
CA THR A 449 -2.44 -15.32 -7.38
C THR A 449 -0.95 -15.41 -7.03
N ALA A 450 -0.55 -15.03 -5.82
CA ALA A 450 0.84 -15.13 -5.36
C ALA A 450 1.32 -16.59 -5.35
N LEU A 451 0.51 -17.52 -4.86
CA LEU A 451 0.87 -18.94 -4.83
C LEU A 451 0.89 -19.56 -6.23
N VAL A 452 -0.14 -19.30 -7.06
CA VAL A 452 -0.23 -19.76 -8.47
C VAL A 452 0.99 -19.30 -9.26
N THR A 453 1.37 -18.03 -9.15
CA THR A 453 2.54 -17.47 -9.84
C THR A 453 3.85 -18.05 -9.32
N GLY A 454 3.96 -18.32 -8.02
CA GLY A 454 5.09 -19.00 -7.40
C GLY A 454 5.32 -20.39 -7.99
N TYR A 455 4.29 -21.22 -8.01
CA TYR A 455 4.34 -22.58 -8.62
C TYR A 455 4.63 -22.52 -10.12
N ALA A 456 4.04 -21.56 -10.83
CA ALA A 456 4.33 -21.35 -12.26
C ALA A 456 5.79 -20.99 -12.51
N GLN A 457 6.40 -20.11 -11.69
CA GLN A 457 7.82 -19.76 -11.79
C GLN A 457 8.75 -20.94 -11.48
N PHE A 458 8.33 -21.80 -10.58
CA PHE A 458 9.07 -23.02 -10.25
C PHE A 458 8.95 -24.11 -11.30
N GLY A 459 8.07 -23.93 -12.29
CA GLY A 459 7.84 -24.88 -13.39
C GLY A 459 6.95 -26.07 -13.05
N LYS A 460 6.25 -26.03 -11.91
CA LYS A 460 5.30 -27.06 -11.47
C LYS A 460 3.91 -26.82 -12.09
N ALA A 461 3.79 -27.06 -13.38
CA ALA A 461 2.58 -26.75 -14.14
C ALA A 461 1.34 -27.52 -13.67
N LYS A 462 1.48 -28.78 -13.29
CA LYS A 462 0.35 -29.61 -12.79
C LYS A 462 -0.23 -29.01 -11.51
N GLU A 463 0.63 -28.68 -10.56
CA GLU A 463 0.24 -28.09 -9.28
C GLU A 463 -0.35 -26.69 -9.49
N THR A 464 0.19 -25.91 -10.45
CA THR A 464 -0.37 -24.60 -10.82
C THR A 464 -1.81 -24.73 -11.32
N MET A 465 -2.11 -25.74 -12.16
CA MET A 465 -3.48 -25.98 -12.63
C MET A 465 -4.42 -26.42 -11.50
N LEU A 466 -3.96 -27.32 -10.62
CA LEU A 466 -4.75 -27.74 -9.47
C LEU A 466 -5.08 -26.57 -8.53
N LEU A 467 -4.12 -25.67 -8.31
CA LEU A 467 -4.34 -24.48 -7.49
C LEU A 467 -5.34 -23.52 -8.16
N PHE A 468 -5.26 -23.36 -9.48
CA PHE A 468 -6.22 -22.55 -10.21
C PHE A 468 -7.64 -23.12 -10.13
N GLU A 469 -7.80 -24.43 -10.28
CA GLU A 469 -9.09 -25.12 -10.12
C GLU A 469 -9.62 -25.01 -8.68
N ARG A 470 -8.76 -25.13 -7.68
CA ARG A 470 -9.12 -24.93 -6.28
C ARG A 470 -9.56 -23.49 -6.00
N MET A 471 -8.85 -22.49 -6.53
CA MET A 471 -9.25 -21.07 -6.44
C MET A 471 -10.67 -20.84 -6.95
N LEU A 472 -11.01 -21.46 -8.10
CA LEU A 472 -12.35 -21.39 -8.69
C LEU A 472 -13.40 -22.10 -7.84
N SER A 473 -13.07 -23.28 -7.27
CA SER A 473 -13.97 -24.05 -6.40
C SER A 473 -14.26 -23.31 -5.08
N ASP A 474 -13.29 -22.55 -4.56
CA ASP A 474 -13.45 -21.72 -3.37
C ASP A 474 -14.22 -20.39 -3.69
N GLY A 475 -14.70 -20.22 -4.94
CA GLY A 475 -15.51 -19.07 -5.36
C GLY A 475 -14.70 -17.79 -5.58
N VAL A 476 -13.38 -17.84 -5.59
CA VAL A 476 -12.52 -16.68 -5.81
C VAL A 476 -12.32 -16.47 -7.31
N LYS A 477 -12.65 -15.27 -7.79
CA LYS A 477 -12.52 -14.92 -9.22
C LYS A 477 -11.06 -14.65 -9.56
N PRO A 478 -10.51 -15.28 -10.65
CA PRO A 478 -9.17 -14.97 -11.12
C PRO A 478 -9.10 -13.58 -11.77
N ASP A 479 -7.98 -12.93 -11.65
CA ASP A 479 -7.65 -11.66 -12.31
C ASP A 479 -6.68 -11.85 -13.48
N GLY A 480 -6.28 -10.74 -14.12
CA GLY A 480 -5.29 -10.77 -15.19
C GLY A 480 -3.96 -11.37 -14.77
N VAL A 481 -3.49 -11.09 -13.55
CA VAL A 481 -2.20 -11.61 -13.05
C VAL A 481 -2.28 -13.12 -12.80
N THR A 482 -3.42 -13.62 -12.31
CA THR A 482 -3.66 -15.07 -12.19
C THR A 482 -3.57 -15.75 -13.55
N PHE A 483 -4.20 -15.16 -14.59
CA PHE A 483 -4.12 -15.70 -15.95
C PHE A 483 -2.70 -15.65 -16.53
N ILE A 484 -1.91 -14.60 -16.28
CA ILE A 484 -0.49 -14.57 -16.65
C ILE A 484 0.25 -15.74 -15.99
N GLY A 485 0.00 -16.03 -14.72
CA GLY A 485 0.59 -17.15 -14.00
C GLY A 485 0.29 -18.50 -14.66
N VAL A 486 -0.99 -18.83 -14.90
CA VAL A 486 -1.39 -20.11 -15.47
C VAL A 486 -0.96 -20.25 -16.94
N LEU A 487 -1.04 -19.20 -17.75
CA LEU A 487 -0.57 -19.20 -19.13
C LEU A 487 0.96 -19.38 -19.20
N SER A 488 1.71 -18.74 -18.31
CA SER A 488 3.15 -18.96 -18.18
C SER A 488 3.50 -20.39 -17.78
N ALA A 489 2.72 -21.01 -16.90
CA ALA A 489 2.89 -22.42 -16.56
C ALA A 489 2.63 -23.33 -17.77
N CYS A 490 1.59 -23.06 -18.56
CA CYS A 490 1.32 -23.77 -19.81
C CYS A 490 2.49 -23.62 -20.79
N SER A 491 3.04 -22.41 -20.95
CA SER A 491 4.18 -22.17 -21.84
C SER A 491 5.41 -22.97 -21.42
N ARG A 492 5.73 -22.99 -20.12
CA ARG A 492 6.88 -23.72 -19.60
C ARG A 492 6.74 -25.24 -19.64
N ALA A 493 5.52 -25.75 -19.73
CA ALA A 493 5.24 -27.18 -19.86
C ALA A 493 4.84 -27.62 -21.27
N GLY A 494 4.79 -26.69 -22.24
CA GLY A 494 4.39 -26.98 -23.62
C GLY A 494 2.91 -27.38 -23.78
N LEU A 495 2.04 -27.00 -22.84
CA LEU A 495 0.61 -27.36 -22.82
C LEU A 495 -0.22 -26.43 -23.72
N VAL A 496 -0.05 -26.56 -25.04
CA VAL A 496 -0.61 -25.63 -26.03
C VAL A 496 -2.13 -25.58 -25.97
N GLU A 497 -2.81 -26.71 -25.99
CA GLU A 497 -4.28 -26.76 -26.05
C GLU A 497 -4.91 -26.22 -24.73
N LYS A 498 -4.29 -26.55 -23.58
CA LYS A 498 -4.75 -26.00 -22.29
C LYS A 498 -4.56 -24.48 -22.21
N GLY A 499 -3.46 -23.97 -22.76
CA GLY A 499 -3.24 -22.51 -22.84
C GLY A 499 -4.25 -21.79 -23.72
N ARG A 500 -4.64 -22.40 -24.87
CA ARG A 500 -5.72 -21.85 -25.72
C ARG A 500 -7.08 -21.81 -24.99
N GLU A 501 -7.41 -22.91 -24.30
CA GLU A 501 -8.64 -23.01 -23.51
C GLU A 501 -8.70 -21.91 -22.44
N LEU A 502 -7.62 -21.75 -21.66
CA LEU A 502 -7.52 -20.75 -20.60
C LEU A 502 -7.60 -19.34 -21.15
N PHE A 503 -6.85 -19.02 -22.22
CA PHE A 503 -6.89 -17.72 -22.84
C PHE A 503 -8.30 -17.36 -23.37
N SER A 504 -8.97 -18.32 -24.02
CA SER A 504 -10.33 -18.14 -24.53
C SER A 504 -11.38 -17.99 -23.39
N SER A 505 -11.07 -18.50 -22.19
CA SER A 505 -11.96 -18.41 -21.03
C SER A 505 -11.89 -17.09 -20.29
N MET A 506 -10.87 -16.25 -20.50
CA MET A 506 -10.66 -14.99 -19.79
C MET A 506 -11.91 -14.07 -19.76
N PRO A 507 -12.61 -13.84 -20.90
CA PRO A 507 -13.80 -12.99 -20.91
C PRO A 507 -14.95 -13.52 -20.04
N LYS A 508 -15.04 -14.85 -19.85
CA LYS A 508 -16.03 -15.49 -18.96
C LYS A 508 -15.88 -15.04 -17.51
N TYR A 509 -14.67 -14.72 -17.10
CA TYR A 509 -14.35 -14.21 -15.76
C TYR A 509 -14.30 -12.69 -15.69
N GLY A 510 -14.63 -11.99 -16.78
CA GLY A 510 -14.60 -10.54 -16.87
C GLY A 510 -13.20 -9.94 -17.07
N VAL A 511 -12.23 -10.76 -17.47
CA VAL A 511 -10.86 -10.33 -17.72
C VAL A 511 -10.64 -10.12 -19.22
N SER A 512 -10.33 -8.89 -19.60
CA SER A 512 -9.94 -8.57 -20.98
C SER A 512 -8.45 -8.85 -21.17
N PRO A 513 -8.04 -9.56 -22.25
CA PRO A 513 -6.64 -9.79 -22.52
C PRO A 513 -5.85 -8.49 -22.75
N VAL A 514 -4.71 -8.34 -22.09
CA VAL A 514 -3.75 -7.24 -22.27
C VAL A 514 -2.44 -7.78 -22.87
N ALA A 515 -1.48 -6.89 -23.18
CA ALA A 515 -0.21 -7.23 -23.85
C ALA A 515 0.52 -8.44 -23.24
N ASP A 516 0.56 -8.52 -21.91
CA ASP A 516 1.23 -9.62 -21.19
C ASP A 516 0.60 -10.99 -21.47
N HIS A 517 -0.72 -11.07 -21.59
CA HIS A 517 -1.44 -12.31 -21.91
C HIS A 517 -1.12 -12.77 -23.34
N TYR A 518 -1.09 -11.82 -24.29
CA TYR A 518 -0.68 -12.12 -25.69
C TYR A 518 0.77 -12.59 -25.73
N THR A 519 1.66 -11.96 -24.97
CA THR A 519 3.08 -12.35 -24.85
C THR A 519 3.21 -13.77 -24.28
N CYS A 520 2.43 -14.15 -23.27
CA CYS A 520 2.40 -15.54 -22.77
C CYS A 520 1.96 -16.54 -23.85
N MET A 521 0.98 -16.19 -24.68
CA MET A 521 0.53 -17.05 -25.78
C MET A 521 1.58 -17.15 -26.90
N ILE A 522 2.25 -16.06 -27.26
CA ILE A 522 3.38 -16.06 -28.20
C ILE A 522 4.50 -16.98 -27.67
N ASP A 523 4.84 -16.86 -26.37
CA ASP A 523 5.84 -17.73 -25.74
C ASP A 523 5.42 -19.20 -25.78
N LEU A 524 4.16 -19.50 -25.51
CA LEU A 524 3.62 -20.87 -25.55
C LEU A 524 3.76 -21.51 -26.93
N PHE A 525 3.26 -20.84 -27.97
CA PHE A 525 3.36 -21.36 -29.34
C PHE A 525 4.81 -21.47 -29.79
N SER A 526 5.60 -20.46 -29.50
CA SER A 526 6.99 -20.37 -29.93
C SER A 526 7.88 -21.44 -29.31
N ARG A 527 7.74 -21.70 -27.98
CA ARG A 527 8.46 -22.77 -27.27
C ARG A 527 8.05 -24.15 -27.73
N ALA A 528 6.77 -24.34 -28.04
CA ALA A 528 6.27 -25.59 -28.60
C ALA A 528 6.70 -25.85 -30.08
N GLY A 529 7.51 -24.97 -30.66
CA GLY A 529 7.94 -25.06 -32.04
C GLY A 529 6.89 -24.71 -33.11
N LYS A 530 5.72 -24.28 -32.68
CA LYS A 530 4.57 -23.90 -33.54
C LYS A 530 4.71 -22.45 -34.04
N LEU A 531 5.86 -22.12 -34.66
CA LEU A 531 6.21 -20.74 -35.05
C LEU A 531 5.21 -20.11 -36.04
N LYS A 532 4.66 -20.91 -36.98
CA LYS A 532 3.61 -20.41 -37.91
C LYS A 532 2.31 -20.09 -37.21
N GLU A 533 1.94 -20.85 -36.16
CA GLU A 533 0.77 -20.55 -35.35
C GLU A 533 0.98 -19.27 -34.52
N ALA A 534 2.20 -19.07 -33.98
CA ALA A 534 2.58 -17.83 -33.30
C ALA A 534 2.51 -16.63 -34.25
N GLU A 535 3.00 -16.75 -35.48
CA GLU A 535 2.92 -15.70 -36.49
C GLU A 535 1.45 -15.34 -36.82
N ASN A 536 0.59 -16.36 -37.03
CA ASN A 536 -0.83 -16.14 -37.31
C ASN A 536 -1.54 -15.48 -36.11
N PHE A 537 -1.20 -15.91 -34.90
CA PHE A 537 -1.75 -15.31 -33.68
C PHE A 537 -1.38 -13.83 -33.54
N ILE A 538 -0.10 -13.48 -33.82
CA ILE A 538 0.36 -12.09 -33.82
C ILE A 538 -0.40 -11.24 -34.85
N LYS A 539 -0.67 -11.78 -36.06
CA LYS A 539 -1.41 -11.08 -37.11
C LYS A 539 -2.90 -10.84 -36.76
N GLN A 540 -3.46 -11.66 -35.87
CA GLN A 540 -4.87 -11.58 -35.46
C GLN A 540 -5.11 -10.79 -34.17
N MET A 541 -4.06 -10.48 -33.40
CA MET A 541 -4.22 -9.75 -32.15
C MET A 541 -4.60 -8.27 -32.38
N PRO A 542 -5.33 -7.65 -31.46
CA PRO A 542 -5.76 -6.25 -31.58
C PRO A 542 -4.58 -5.30 -31.24
N GLY A 543 -3.60 -5.21 -32.09
CA GLY A 543 -2.43 -4.36 -31.90
C GLY A 543 -1.13 -5.10 -32.26
N GLN A 544 0.01 -4.49 -31.93
CA GLN A 544 1.32 -5.08 -32.13
C GLN A 544 1.84 -5.65 -30.80
N PRO A 545 2.61 -6.76 -30.83
CA PRO A 545 3.34 -7.21 -29.66
C PRO A 545 4.23 -6.11 -29.09
N ASP A 546 4.44 -6.14 -27.80
CA ASP A 546 5.41 -5.30 -27.12
C ASP A 546 6.87 -5.80 -27.37
N VAL A 547 7.82 -5.09 -26.78
CA VAL A 547 9.26 -5.44 -26.86
C VAL A 547 9.53 -6.86 -26.37
N ILE A 548 8.84 -7.30 -25.32
CA ILE A 548 9.01 -8.63 -24.72
C ILE A 548 8.45 -9.70 -25.66
N GLY A 549 7.29 -9.48 -26.26
CA GLY A 549 6.67 -10.40 -27.22
C GLY A 549 7.55 -10.64 -28.43
N TRP A 550 8.09 -9.56 -29.02
CA TRP A 550 9.00 -9.68 -30.16
C TRP A 550 10.34 -10.34 -29.80
N ALA A 551 10.92 -10.01 -28.64
CA ALA A 551 12.15 -10.63 -28.15
C ALA A 551 11.97 -12.14 -27.89
N THR A 552 10.81 -12.53 -27.36
CA THR A 552 10.43 -13.93 -27.13
C THR A 552 10.32 -14.70 -28.45
N MET A 553 9.61 -14.13 -29.43
CA MET A 553 9.48 -14.71 -30.75
C MET A 553 10.85 -14.90 -31.43
N LEU A 554 11.69 -13.86 -31.38
CA LEU A 554 13.06 -13.93 -31.96
C LEU A 554 13.93 -14.98 -31.27
N SER A 555 13.88 -15.06 -29.94
CA SER A 555 14.61 -16.06 -29.16
C SER A 555 14.19 -17.49 -29.53
N SER A 556 12.91 -17.72 -29.71
CA SER A 556 12.38 -19.04 -30.11
C SER A 556 12.72 -19.38 -31.57
N CYS A 557 12.68 -18.38 -32.48
CA CYS A 557 13.13 -18.57 -33.85
C CYS A 557 14.61 -19.00 -33.92
N ARG A 558 15.45 -18.49 -33.03
CA ARG A 558 16.85 -18.93 -32.90
C ARG A 558 16.94 -20.42 -32.47
N ILE A 559 16.15 -20.83 -31.50
CA ILE A 559 16.14 -22.21 -30.98
C ILE A 559 15.68 -23.19 -32.08
N HIS A 560 14.62 -22.85 -32.81
CA HIS A 560 14.02 -23.71 -33.84
C HIS A 560 14.59 -23.46 -35.23
N GLY A 561 15.62 -22.63 -35.39
CA GLY A 561 16.34 -22.41 -36.65
C GLY A 561 15.55 -21.70 -37.76
N ASN A 562 14.46 -21.01 -37.46
CA ASN A 562 13.63 -20.32 -38.44
C ASN A 562 14.11 -18.88 -38.66
N LEU A 563 14.93 -18.67 -39.70
CA LEU A 563 15.51 -17.36 -39.99
C LEU A 563 14.49 -16.36 -40.56
N GLU A 564 13.50 -16.81 -41.33
CA GLU A 564 12.52 -15.93 -41.97
C GLU A 564 11.67 -15.19 -40.96
N ILE A 565 11.00 -15.92 -40.06
CA ILE A 565 10.23 -15.36 -38.97
C ILE A 565 11.14 -14.60 -37.99
N GLY A 566 12.39 -15.08 -37.78
CA GLY A 566 13.39 -14.43 -36.97
C GLY A 566 13.78 -13.03 -37.45
N LYS A 567 13.98 -12.86 -38.77
CA LYS A 567 14.23 -11.56 -39.42
C LYS A 567 13.04 -10.59 -39.14
N TRP A 568 11.83 -11.06 -39.40
CA TRP A 568 10.61 -10.26 -39.15
C TRP A 568 10.50 -9.81 -37.71
N ALA A 569 10.73 -10.69 -36.74
CA ALA A 569 10.71 -10.38 -35.34
C ALA A 569 11.83 -9.39 -34.93
N ALA A 570 13.05 -9.59 -35.46
CA ALA A 570 14.18 -8.71 -35.20
C ALA A 570 13.97 -7.31 -35.76
N ASP A 571 13.46 -7.18 -37.00
CA ASP A 571 13.16 -5.89 -37.63
C ASP A 571 12.04 -5.14 -36.85
N SER A 572 11.05 -5.86 -36.38
CA SER A 572 9.97 -5.28 -35.55
C SER A 572 10.50 -4.79 -34.20
N LEU A 573 11.36 -5.56 -33.55
CA LEU A 573 11.99 -5.16 -32.28
C LEU A 573 12.95 -3.96 -32.49
N MET A 574 13.73 -3.93 -33.59
CA MET A 574 14.62 -2.79 -33.93
C MET A 574 13.84 -1.51 -34.23
N ARG A 575 12.57 -1.60 -34.69
CA ARG A 575 11.71 -0.44 -34.91
C ARG A 575 11.17 0.11 -33.61
N LEU A 576 10.79 -0.76 -32.67
CA LEU A 576 10.26 -0.37 -31.35
C LEU A 576 11.37 0.15 -30.44
N GLU A 577 12.47 -0.59 -30.34
CA GLU A 577 13.64 -0.23 -29.53
C GLU A 577 14.94 -0.36 -30.33
N PRO A 578 15.38 0.68 -31.03
CA PRO A 578 16.62 0.66 -31.81
C PRO A 578 17.88 0.42 -30.96
N GLN A 579 17.83 0.65 -29.66
CA GLN A 579 18.93 0.46 -28.70
C GLN A 579 18.92 -0.91 -28.02
N ASN A 580 17.92 -1.77 -28.28
CA ASN A 580 17.82 -3.08 -27.65
C ASN A 580 18.87 -4.05 -28.23
N PRO A 581 19.86 -4.51 -27.43
CA PRO A 581 20.93 -5.37 -27.92
C PRO A 581 20.43 -6.76 -28.35
N ALA A 582 19.31 -7.24 -27.81
CA ALA A 582 18.78 -8.57 -28.08
C ALA A 582 18.47 -8.76 -29.58
N SER A 583 17.90 -7.75 -30.26
CA SER A 583 17.59 -7.80 -31.70
C SER A 583 18.81 -8.05 -32.55
N TYR A 584 19.91 -7.38 -32.26
CA TYR A 584 21.17 -7.53 -33.02
C TYR A 584 21.88 -8.83 -32.67
N VAL A 585 21.99 -9.17 -31.41
CA VAL A 585 22.74 -10.34 -30.94
C VAL A 585 22.05 -11.64 -31.37
N LEU A 586 20.73 -11.78 -31.15
CA LEU A 586 20.01 -12.99 -31.51
C LEU A 586 19.98 -13.22 -33.01
N LEU A 587 19.75 -12.17 -33.81
CA LEU A 587 19.76 -12.27 -35.25
C LEU A 587 21.19 -12.59 -35.78
N ALA A 588 22.24 -11.96 -35.23
CA ALA A 588 23.63 -12.29 -35.58
C ALA A 588 23.96 -13.76 -35.24
N ASN A 589 23.45 -14.28 -34.13
CA ASN A 589 23.62 -15.68 -33.77
C ASN A 589 22.91 -16.63 -34.76
N MET A 590 21.74 -16.24 -35.26
CA MET A 590 21.02 -17.03 -36.28
C MET A 590 21.77 -17.06 -37.61
N TYR A 591 22.38 -15.96 -38.05
CA TYR A 591 23.25 -15.93 -39.22
C TYR A 591 24.54 -16.73 -38.99
N ALA A 592 25.14 -16.60 -37.80
CA ALA A 592 26.37 -17.33 -37.47
C ALA A 592 26.16 -18.85 -37.49
N SER A 593 25.04 -19.35 -36.99
CA SER A 593 24.70 -20.79 -37.03
C SER A 593 24.53 -21.35 -38.45
N ARG A 594 24.34 -20.48 -39.43
CA ARG A 594 24.27 -20.84 -40.87
C ARG A 594 25.55 -20.56 -41.61
N GLY A 595 26.58 -20.04 -40.96
CA GLY A 595 27.84 -19.66 -41.62
C GLY A 595 27.78 -18.36 -42.41
N GLU A 596 26.69 -17.57 -42.28
CA GLU A 596 26.49 -16.31 -42.99
C GLU A 596 27.26 -15.14 -42.31
N TRP A 597 28.61 -15.25 -42.31
CA TRP A 597 29.50 -14.35 -41.57
C TRP A 597 29.48 -12.89 -42.05
N ALA A 598 29.16 -12.65 -43.33
CA ALA A 598 29.03 -11.32 -43.91
C ALA A 598 27.88 -10.54 -43.21
N GLU A 599 26.73 -11.19 -43.04
CA GLU A 599 25.56 -10.61 -42.36
C GLU A 599 25.83 -10.37 -40.86
N VAL A 600 26.58 -11.28 -40.22
CA VAL A 600 27.04 -11.09 -38.84
C VAL A 600 27.90 -9.84 -38.71
N ALA A 601 28.85 -9.63 -39.64
CA ALA A 601 29.74 -8.47 -39.65
C ALA A 601 28.94 -7.16 -39.83
N GLU A 602 27.96 -7.16 -40.72
CA GLU A 602 27.09 -6.02 -41.00
C GLU A 602 26.24 -5.64 -39.75
N LEU A 603 25.60 -6.63 -39.11
CA LEU A 603 24.83 -6.39 -37.86
C LEU A 603 25.72 -5.85 -36.74
N ARG A 604 26.93 -6.38 -36.57
CA ARG A 604 27.90 -5.88 -35.60
C ARG A 604 28.36 -4.45 -35.93
N ARG A 605 28.46 -4.10 -37.23
CA ARG A 605 28.74 -2.73 -37.66
C ARG A 605 27.59 -1.80 -37.31
N ARG A 606 26.33 -2.16 -37.59
CA ARG A 606 25.13 -1.40 -37.26
C ARG A 606 25.01 -1.18 -35.72
N MET A 607 25.29 -2.21 -34.94
CA MET A 607 25.30 -2.14 -33.47
C MET A 607 26.33 -1.12 -32.97
N ARG A 608 27.55 -1.10 -33.55
CA ARG A 608 28.59 -0.11 -33.22
C ARG A 608 28.21 1.29 -33.63
N THR A 609 27.69 1.49 -34.82
CA THR A 609 27.22 2.80 -35.31
C THR A 609 26.12 3.39 -34.41
N ARG A 610 25.22 2.56 -33.94
CA ARG A 610 24.13 2.97 -33.03
C ARG A 610 24.56 3.01 -31.56
N ARG A 611 25.83 2.72 -31.22
CA ARG A 611 26.38 2.68 -29.85
C ARG A 611 25.64 1.71 -28.94
N VAL A 612 25.05 0.66 -29.47
CA VAL A 612 24.36 -0.37 -28.69
C VAL A 612 25.41 -1.24 -28.01
N ARG A 613 25.32 -1.35 -26.67
CA ARG A 613 26.23 -2.20 -25.89
C ARG A 613 25.50 -3.45 -25.43
N LYS A 614 26.18 -4.59 -25.55
CA LYS A 614 25.71 -5.86 -24.98
C LYS A 614 25.98 -5.86 -23.48
N GLU A 615 24.99 -6.18 -22.69
CA GLU A 615 25.20 -6.45 -21.28
C GLU A 615 25.97 -7.76 -21.09
N PRO A 616 27.00 -7.79 -20.25
CA PRO A 616 27.72 -9.04 -19.95
C PRO A 616 26.80 -9.98 -19.15
N GLY A 617 26.95 -11.27 -19.42
CA GLY A 617 26.30 -12.30 -18.60
C GLY A 617 26.95 -12.38 -17.23
N CYS A 618 26.16 -12.10 -16.20
CA CYS A 618 26.59 -12.15 -14.81
C CYS A 618 25.77 -13.17 -14.04
N SER A 619 26.41 -13.84 -13.10
CA SER A 619 25.77 -14.69 -12.10
C SER A 619 26.19 -14.23 -10.71
N TRP A 620 25.27 -14.27 -9.75
CA TRP A 620 25.61 -13.89 -8.39
C TRP A 620 25.04 -14.87 -7.37
N ILE A 621 25.75 -14.91 -6.26
CA ILE A 621 25.35 -15.68 -5.08
C ILE A 621 25.43 -14.75 -3.88
N LYS A 622 24.44 -14.83 -3.00
CA LYS A 622 24.45 -14.13 -1.72
C LYS A 622 24.97 -15.05 -0.65
N HIS A 623 26.00 -14.61 0.07
CA HIS A 623 26.57 -15.33 1.20
C HIS A 623 27.01 -14.33 2.29
N SER A 624 26.66 -14.60 3.55
CA SER A 624 27.00 -13.77 4.72
C SER A 624 26.62 -12.29 4.51
N SER A 625 25.40 -12.02 4.05
CA SER A 625 24.84 -10.69 3.78
C SER A 625 25.60 -9.88 2.69
N ARG A 626 26.46 -10.54 1.90
CA ARG A 626 27.16 -9.94 0.76
C ARG A 626 26.78 -10.62 -0.54
N VAL A 627 26.63 -9.83 -1.59
CA VAL A 627 26.43 -10.32 -2.94
C VAL A 627 27.77 -10.49 -3.64
N HIS A 628 28.08 -11.71 -4.08
CA HIS A 628 29.27 -12.02 -4.85
C HIS A 628 28.85 -12.18 -6.31
N ILE A 629 29.33 -11.29 -7.17
CA ILE A 629 28.98 -11.24 -8.61
C ILE A 629 30.14 -11.82 -9.40
N PHE A 630 29.82 -12.65 -10.38
CA PHE A 630 30.77 -13.28 -11.29
C PHE A 630 30.37 -12.99 -12.74
N SER A 631 31.35 -12.60 -13.55
CA SER A 631 31.26 -12.60 -15.01
C SER A 631 32.11 -13.75 -15.59
N ALA A 632 31.98 -13.99 -16.87
CA ALA A 632 32.84 -15.01 -17.51
C ALA A 632 34.32 -14.63 -17.38
N ASP A 633 35.18 -15.60 -17.04
CA ASP A 633 36.61 -15.44 -16.78
C ASP A 633 36.98 -14.43 -15.66
N ASP A 634 36.08 -14.14 -14.78
CA ASP A 634 36.29 -13.17 -13.68
C ASP A 634 37.32 -13.68 -12.64
N ARG A 635 38.36 -12.88 -12.44
CA ARG A 635 39.39 -13.10 -11.43
C ARG A 635 39.45 -12.00 -10.36
N SER A 636 38.45 -11.16 -10.31
CA SER A 636 38.41 -10.01 -9.38
C SER A 636 38.13 -10.42 -7.93
N SER A 637 37.59 -11.60 -7.71
CA SER A 637 37.28 -12.11 -6.37
C SER A 637 38.55 -12.36 -5.55
N PRO A 638 38.59 -11.98 -4.25
CA PRO A 638 39.71 -12.34 -3.33
C PRO A 638 39.94 -13.85 -3.20
N HIS A 639 38.94 -14.66 -3.54
CA HIS A 639 38.97 -16.12 -3.47
C HIS A 639 39.17 -16.78 -4.82
N SER A 640 39.62 -16.01 -5.82
CA SER A 640 39.75 -16.46 -7.22
C SER A 640 40.50 -17.79 -7.32
N ASP A 641 41.67 -17.91 -6.71
CA ASP A 641 42.50 -19.11 -6.81
C ASP A 641 41.78 -20.37 -6.30
N GLN A 642 41.07 -20.25 -5.17
CA GLN A 642 40.29 -21.35 -4.60
C GLN A 642 39.12 -21.75 -5.52
N ILE A 643 38.43 -20.75 -6.10
CA ILE A 643 37.29 -20.95 -7.00
C ILE A 643 37.75 -21.68 -8.26
N TYR A 644 38.86 -21.22 -8.90
CA TYR A 644 39.38 -21.82 -10.08
C TYR A 644 39.97 -23.23 -9.85
N ALA A 645 40.62 -23.46 -8.69
CA ALA A 645 41.06 -24.78 -8.31
C ALA A 645 39.87 -25.76 -8.12
N LYS A 646 38.82 -25.31 -7.47
CA LYS A 646 37.58 -26.10 -7.32
C LYS A 646 36.92 -26.39 -8.66
N LEU A 647 36.90 -25.39 -9.55
CA LEU A 647 36.31 -25.53 -10.88
C LEU A 647 37.11 -26.51 -11.76
N ALA A 648 38.45 -26.47 -11.69
CA ALA A 648 39.31 -27.42 -12.38
C ALA A 648 39.05 -28.87 -11.93
N TRP A 649 38.92 -29.06 -10.59
CA TRP A 649 38.55 -30.36 -10.03
C TRP A 649 37.15 -30.82 -10.49
N LEU A 650 36.16 -29.92 -10.51
CA LEU A 650 34.82 -30.21 -11.01
C LEU A 650 34.84 -30.63 -12.49
N ASN A 651 35.56 -29.88 -13.34
CA ASN A 651 35.66 -30.17 -14.77
C ASN A 651 36.26 -31.56 -15.01
N GLN A 652 37.32 -31.91 -14.27
CA GLN A 652 37.89 -33.25 -14.35
C GLN A 652 36.86 -34.33 -13.95
N LYS A 653 36.19 -34.15 -12.82
CA LYS A 653 35.19 -35.12 -12.35
C LYS A 653 33.97 -35.25 -13.27
N MET A 654 33.52 -34.15 -13.87
CA MET A 654 32.42 -34.16 -14.84
C MET A 654 32.81 -34.98 -16.10
N VAL A 655 34.04 -34.83 -16.60
CA VAL A 655 34.52 -35.60 -17.74
C VAL A 655 34.64 -37.08 -17.39
N GLU A 656 35.14 -37.45 -16.19
CA GLU A 656 35.16 -38.81 -15.70
C GLU A 656 33.76 -39.45 -15.65
N GLU A 657 32.70 -38.66 -15.36
CA GLU A 657 31.28 -39.07 -15.32
C GLU A 657 30.60 -39.03 -16.70
N GLY A 658 31.33 -38.68 -17.78
CA GLY A 658 30.82 -38.68 -19.15
C GLY A 658 30.25 -37.35 -19.65
N TYR A 659 30.50 -36.23 -18.96
CA TYR A 659 30.12 -34.91 -19.45
C TYR A 659 31.01 -34.53 -20.68
N SER A 660 30.34 -34.06 -21.71
CA SER A 660 30.96 -33.43 -22.87
C SER A 660 30.46 -32.01 -23.05
N PRO A 661 31.33 -30.98 -23.12
CA PRO A 661 30.92 -29.61 -23.33
C PRO A 661 30.14 -29.41 -24.65
N ASP A 662 29.01 -28.73 -24.58
CA ASP A 662 28.21 -28.38 -25.76
C ASP A 662 28.66 -27.03 -26.34
N THR A 663 29.57 -27.12 -27.33
CA THR A 663 30.13 -25.96 -28.00
C THR A 663 29.21 -25.33 -29.06
N SER A 664 28.06 -25.93 -29.34
CA SER A 664 27.07 -25.43 -30.31
C SER A 664 26.56 -24.02 -30.00
N SER A 665 26.58 -23.65 -28.71
CA SER A 665 26.17 -22.32 -28.23
C SER A 665 27.28 -21.25 -28.34
N VAL A 666 28.53 -21.63 -28.60
CA VAL A 666 29.67 -20.70 -28.77
C VAL A 666 29.80 -20.30 -30.25
N LEU A 667 29.09 -19.25 -30.62
CA LEU A 667 28.99 -18.76 -32.00
C LEU A 667 30.14 -17.78 -32.32
N HIS A 668 31.36 -18.21 -32.04
CA HIS A 668 32.61 -17.55 -32.42
C HIS A 668 33.36 -18.44 -33.44
N ASN A 669 34.00 -17.82 -34.40
CA ASN A 669 34.85 -18.54 -35.38
C ASN A 669 36.22 -18.83 -34.73
N LEU A 670 36.25 -19.81 -33.84
CA LEU A 670 37.40 -20.25 -33.02
C LEU A 670 37.59 -21.75 -33.16
N GLU A 671 38.77 -22.24 -32.79
CA GLU A 671 39.01 -23.67 -32.69
C GLU A 671 38.17 -24.30 -31.54
N GLU A 672 37.89 -25.60 -31.68
CA GLU A 672 37.03 -26.32 -30.73
C GLU A 672 37.60 -26.34 -29.32
N SER A 673 38.92 -26.43 -29.19
CA SER A 673 39.64 -26.33 -27.91
C SER A 673 39.42 -24.99 -27.20
N GLU A 674 39.45 -23.89 -27.94
CA GLU A 674 39.24 -22.53 -27.43
C GLU A 674 37.79 -22.35 -26.99
N LYS A 675 36.82 -22.90 -27.75
CA LYS A 675 35.38 -22.88 -27.35
C LYS A 675 35.12 -23.62 -26.04
N VAL A 676 35.73 -24.79 -25.85
CA VAL A 676 35.67 -25.58 -24.64
C VAL A 676 36.24 -24.78 -23.44
N GLN A 677 37.37 -24.10 -23.67
CA GLN A 677 37.96 -23.25 -22.61
C GLN A 677 37.04 -22.11 -22.21
N MET A 678 36.39 -21.43 -23.15
CA MET A 678 35.43 -20.38 -22.86
C MET A 678 34.24 -20.90 -22.05
N LEU A 679 33.71 -22.07 -22.34
CA LEU A 679 32.60 -22.69 -21.62
C LEU A 679 32.99 -23.10 -20.21
N SER A 680 34.26 -23.43 -19.97
CA SER A 680 34.75 -23.88 -18.67
C SER A 680 34.63 -22.80 -17.57
N HIS A 681 34.69 -21.52 -17.94
CA HIS A 681 34.73 -20.39 -17.01
C HIS A 681 33.50 -19.47 -17.08
N HIS A 682 32.36 -20.04 -17.49
CA HIS A 682 31.09 -19.29 -17.46
C HIS A 682 30.74 -18.84 -16.04
N SER A 683 30.09 -17.70 -15.94
CA SER A 683 29.71 -17.05 -14.66
C SER A 683 28.94 -17.96 -13.71
N GLU A 684 28.06 -18.83 -14.24
CA GLU A 684 27.31 -19.82 -13.45
C GLU A 684 28.22 -20.84 -12.78
N LYS A 685 29.17 -21.37 -13.52
CA LYS A 685 30.11 -22.37 -13.00
C LYS A 685 31.00 -21.78 -11.90
N LEU A 686 31.44 -20.51 -12.06
CA LEU A 686 32.19 -19.78 -11.04
C LEU A 686 31.36 -19.53 -9.80
N ALA A 687 30.10 -19.09 -9.93
CA ALA A 687 29.20 -18.88 -8.81
C ALA A 687 28.89 -20.20 -8.06
N ILE A 688 28.68 -21.30 -8.77
CA ILE A 688 28.46 -22.62 -8.18
C ILE A 688 29.72 -23.11 -7.44
N ALA A 689 30.92 -22.95 -8.03
CA ALA A 689 32.18 -23.31 -7.39
C ALA A 689 32.41 -22.53 -6.10
N PHE A 690 32.11 -21.22 -6.09
CA PHE A 690 32.09 -20.41 -4.88
C PHE A 690 31.12 -20.97 -3.83
N GLY A 691 29.88 -21.29 -4.25
CA GLY A 691 28.87 -21.86 -3.38
C GLY A 691 29.30 -23.19 -2.73
N LEU A 692 29.98 -24.05 -3.49
CA LEU A 692 30.53 -25.32 -3.00
C LEU A 692 31.66 -25.17 -2.00
N ILE A 693 32.31 -23.99 -1.95
CA ILE A 693 33.42 -23.72 -1.00
C ILE A 693 32.86 -23.09 0.29
N PHE A 694 31.93 -22.14 0.15
CA PHE A 694 31.56 -21.24 1.26
C PHE A 694 30.16 -21.49 1.85
N VAL A 695 29.24 -22.10 1.11
CA VAL A 695 27.91 -22.44 1.63
C VAL A 695 28.00 -23.76 2.40
N ALA A 696 27.54 -23.76 3.65
CA ALA A 696 27.58 -24.91 4.53
C ALA A 696 26.97 -26.16 3.91
N ASP A 697 27.53 -27.33 4.24
CA ASP A 697 27.03 -28.61 3.76
C ASP A 697 25.57 -28.84 4.19
N GLY A 698 24.77 -29.43 3.30
CA GLY A 698 23.34 -29.66 3.52
C GLY A 698 22.43 -28.48 3.14
N LEU A 699 22.96 -27.27 2.95
CA LEU A 699 22.17 -26.15 2.46
C LEU A 699 22.21 -26.05 0.92
N PRO A 700 21.11 -25.71 0.25
CA PRO A 700 21.08 -25.55 -1.19
C PRO A 700 21.92 -24.35 -1.65
N ILE A 701 22.66 -24.51 -2.74
CA ILE A 701 23.40 -23.41 -3.38
C ILE A 701 22.45 -22.63 -4.26
N ARG A 702 22.25 -21.32 -3.98
CA ARG A 702 21.31 -20.46 -4.70
C ARG A 702 22.07 -19.47 -5.57
N VAL A 703 21.96 -19.60 -6.90
CA VAL A 703 22.60 -18.74 -7.89
C VAL A 703 21.51 -18.00 -8.66
N VAL A 704 21.73 -16.71 -8.90
CA VAL A 704 20.86 -15.89 -9.74
C VAL A 704 21.64 -15.43 -10.96
N LYS A 705 21.01 -15.41 -12.13
CA LYS A 705 21.60 -15.01 -13.40
C LYS A 705 20.76 -13.96 -14.12
N ASN A 706 21.43 -12.95 -14.69
CA ASN A 706 20.77 -11.90 -15.48
C ASN A 706 20.40 -12.31 -16.91
N LEU A 707 20.84 -13.46 -17.36
CA LEU A 707 20.53 -14.03 -18.67
C LEU A 707 19.96 -15.45 -18.51
N ARG A 708 19.40 -16.00 -19.57
CA ARG A 708 18.99 -17.40 -19.61
C ARG A 708 20.21 -18.33 -19.48
N VAL A 709 20.08 -19.41 -18.73
CA VAL A 709 21.14 -20.44 -18.59
C VAL A 709 21.40 -21.06 -19.96
N CYS A 710 22.65 -21.23 -20.38
CA CYS A 710 22.99 -21.90 -21.64
C CYS A 710 22.91 -23.42 -21.50
N VAL A 711 22.77 -24.13 -22.62
CA VAL A 711 22.62 -25.60 -22.66
C VAL A 711 23.80 -26.29 -21.96
N ASP A 712 25.00 -25.81 -22.18
CA ASP A 712 26.21 -26.33 -21.57
C ASP A 712 26.21 -26.16 -20.03
N CYS A 713 25.95 -24.94 -19.53
CA CYS A 713 25.87 -24.72 -18.09
C CYS A 713 24.75 -25.52 -17.43
N HIS A 714 23.61 -25.68 -18.10
CA HIS A 714 22.51 -26.51 -17.60
C HIS A 714 22.93 -27.96 -17.45
N SER A 715 23.57 -28.54 -18.50
CA SER A 715 24.11 -29.90 -18.46
C SER A 715 25.22 -30.05 -17.40
N ALA A 716 26.18 -29.14 -17.36
CA ALA A 716 27.26 -29.13 -16.37
C ALA A 716 26.72 -29.12 -14.94
N THR A 717 25.70 -28.30 -14.67
CA THR A 717 25.11 -28.20 -13.32
C THR A 717 24.42 -29.49 -12.89
N LYS A 718 23.82 -30.25 -13.81
CA LYS A 718 23.30 -31.61 -13.53
C LYS A 718 24.40 -32.53 -13.02
N TYR A 719 25.55 -32.57 -13.77
CA TYR A 719 26.70 -33.38 -13.36
C TYR A 719 27.28 -32.90 -12.03
N ILE A 720 27.39 -31.59 -11.81
CA ILE A 720 27.90 -31.04 -10.55
C ILE A 720 26.99 -31.46 -9.38
N SER A 721 25.66 -31.39 -9.54
CA SER A 721 24.73 -31.83 -8.49
C SER A 721 24.84 -33.31 -8.18
N LYS A 722 25.04 -34.15 -9.20
CA LYS A 722 25.28 -35.60 -9.05
C LYS A 722 26.58 -35.90 -8.33
N ILE A 723 27.70 -35.29 -8.74
CA ILE A 723 29.04 -35.51 -8.19
C ILE A 723 29.15 -35.02 -6.76
N THR A 724 28.52 -33.90 -6.42
CA THR A 724 28.66 -33.28 -5.10
C THR A 724 27.56 -33.64 -4.11
N GLY A 725 26.47 -34.26 -4.59
CA GLY A 725 25.27 -34.54 -3.78
C GLY A 725 24.55 -33.27 -3.28
N ARG A 726 24.91 -32.08 -3.83
CA ARG A 726 24.36 -30.80 -3.42
C ARG A 726 23.15 -30.42 -4.27
N GLU A 727 22.14 -29.88 -3.60
CA GLU A 727 21.04 -29.22 -4.29
C GLU A 727 21.50 -27.85 -4.78
N ILE A 728 21.31 -27.57 -6.05
CA ILE A 728 21.70 -26.30 -6.70
C ILE A 728 20.46 -25.69 -7.31
N LEU A 729 20.08 -24.51 -6.84
CA LEU A 729 18.96 -23.74 -7.35
C LEU A 729 19.49 -22.58 -8.18
N VAL A 730 19.25 -22.60 -9.48
CA VAL A 730 19.61 -21.50 -10.39
C VAL A 730 18.33 -20.78 -10.81
N ARG A 731 18.25 -19.49 -10.53
CA ARG A 731 17.20 -18.61 -11.02
C ARG A 731 17.74 -17.83 -12.21
N ASP A 732 17.18 -18.03 -13.38
CA ASP A 732 17.44 -17.21 -14.55
C ASP A 732 16.33 -16.17 -14.79
N THR A 733 16.37 -15.46 -15.91
CA THR A 733 15.36 -14.45 -16.26
C THR A 733 13.94 -15.00 -16.46
N VAL A 734 13.81 -16.32 -16.60
CA VAL A 734 12.56 -16.97 -17.02
C VAL A 734 11.98 -17.83 -15.90
N ARG A 735 12.80 -18.63 -15.21
CA ARG A 735 12.33 -19.66 -14.26
C ARG A 735 13.39 -20.06 -13.24
N PHE A 736 12.99 -20.93 -12.31
CA PHE A 736 13.91 -21.67 -11.47
C PHE A 736 14.29 -23.01 -12.09
N HIS A 737 15.56 -23.38 -11.91
CA HIS A 737 16.12 -24.68 -12.22
C HIS A 737 16.63 -25.30 -10.92
N LEU A 738 15.93 -26.26 -10.37
CA LEU A 738 16.40 -27.03 -9.22
C LEU A 738 17.12 -28.29 -9.72
N PHE A 739 18.42 -28.33 -9.49
CA PHE A 739 19.26 -29.46 -9.80
C PHE A 739 19.47 -30.32 -8.56
N LYS A 740 19.11 -31.57 -8.65
CA LYS A 740 19.23 -32.55 -7.57
C LYS A 740 19.53 -33.91 -8.17
N ASP A 741 20.51 -34.63 -7.62
CA ASP A 741 20.88 -36.00 -8.02
C ASP A 741 21.05 -36.20 -9.53
N GLY A 742 21.60 -35.19 -10.23
CA GLY A 742 21.82 -35.24 -11.67
C GLY A 742 20.59 -34.92 -12.54
N ALA A 743 19.46 -34.62 -11.96
CA ALA A 743 18.24 -34.22 -12.67
C ALA A 743 17.93 -32.72 -12.46
N CYS A 744 17.19 -32.13 -13.40
CA CYS A 744 16.67 -30.76 -13.27
C CYS A 744 15.15 -30.78 -13.22
N SER A 745 14.56 -29.92 -12.38
CA SER A 745 13.10 -29.74 -12.26
C SER A 745 12.42 -29.32 -13.57
N CYS A 746 13.16 -28.80 -14.56
CA CYS A 746 12.60 -28.39 -15.85
C CYS A 746 12.33 -29.55 -16.82
N GLY A 747 12.82 -30.77 -16.51
CA GLY A 747 12.68 -31.92 -17.41
C GLY A 747 13.32 -31.72 -18.80
N ASP A 748 14.33 -30.86 -18.89
CA ASP A 748 15.04 -30.45 -20.10
C ASP A 748 14.18 -29.71 -21.16
N PHE A 749 12.97 -29.31 -20.77
CA PHE A 749 12.12 -28.41 -21.57
C PHE A 749 12.22 -26.97 -21.03
N TRP A 750 13.04 -26.14 -21.71
CA TRP A 750 13.33 -24.79 -21.20
C TRP A 750 13.78 -23.79 -22.31
#